data_dd85af4459ed7224d9a1476653b6d3dd
#
_entry.id   dd85af4459ed7224d9a1476653b6d3dd
#
_cell.length_a   1.000
_cell.length_b   1.000
_cell.length_c   1.000
_cell.angle_alpha   90.00
_cell.angle_beta   90.00
_cell.angle_gamma   90.00
#
_symmetry.space_group_name_H-M   'P 1'
#
loop_
_entity.id
_entity.type
_entity.pdbx_description
1 polymer ?
#
loop_
_entity_poly.entity_id
_entity_poly.type
_entity_poly.pdbx_seq_one_letter_code
_entity_poly.pdbx_strand_id
1 'polypeptide(L)'
;MSTTAKIPASPVTAVLGPTNTGKTHLAVERMLAHAGGMIGLPLRLLAREIYDRVRLKAGDHAVALITGEEKIIPAHPRYWVCTVEAMPPDIKVPFLAIDEVQLAGDFERGHIFTDRILHRRGNEETMLLGAGTMRPILEKLLPGTNFVQRPRFSNLSYAGPKKLSRLPRRTAVVAFTADMVYAVAELIRHQRGGAAVVMGALSPRTRNAQVALYQSGDVDYLVATDAIGMGLNMDVDHVAFAQTRKFDGFHYRNLNPSELGQIAGRAGRYMNDGTFGVTGEAEGLEPEIVDRLQNHNFESLRMLQWRNRDLDFRSLDQLRKSLGHMPDREGLTRALPTVDIKALEAVCRDESVRNMVNTRFEVERAWDVCQVPDYRNISPAEHAHLISRVLTFLHSKQSVIDEDWFAKQLSFCDNAEGNIDALSQRISHVRTWTFIANRADWLEAPLYWQGRAREIEDRLSDALHEKLTQRFIDRRTSVLMRRLAKKEGLMSSVEEDGAIAVEGEVIGRIAGLSFIPGEALAGGETRLLKQAALQALTTEVTARAISLATTADTELRLSRQGDIVWQGHAIGKLHPGDTRFKPRVDVIADDLLNPSLRDDVRQRLQKFVDRTFAAQIEPLLKLEEAEGIENTVRGLAYRIAENFGVLPREGVQEEVKTLSQDDRAKLRGFGVRFGAHSIFLPALLKPAPTDLRLLLWWLEQSKANAVSGPVPALPPNGLTSMVADTTMPEGFYRLGGYRVSGKRAVRVDMLERLADMIRDRLFWKPRIPEEQRPAGSIEGGGFSVVPDMMSIVGCSGEDFQDILTSLGYRSQIKQVPKSVQVAQPVAEPVAVATEAVESAIEETVVAEPVVVAEAPAPEMVDVTIWWPEGMGPFKLRPKREDKPRFNAKPHGKPQHQKKRFDKKDKKPERQERPKRPEKPLDPNSPFAALAALKASMGGGKS
;
A
#
# COMPACT_ATOMS: atom_id res chain seq x y z
N MET A 1 -6.29 0.70 63.96
CA MET A 1 -5.17 1.67 63.88
C MET A 1 -3.97 0.96 63.23
N SER A 2 -3.84 1.08 61.95
CA SER A 2 -2.69 0.50 61.23
C SER A 2 -1.67 1.58 61.03
N THR A 3 -0.57 1.48 61.76
CA THR A 3 0.63 2.32 61.61
C THR A 3 1.32 1.99 60.28
N THR A 4 0.94 2.68 59.25
CA THR A 4 1.72 2.74 58.01
C THR A 4 3.06 3.41 58.35
N ALA A 5 4.12 2.62 58.46
CA ALA A 5 5.49 3.11 58.53
C ALA A 5 5.71 4.05 57.33
N LYS A 6 5.90 5.34 57.61
CA LYS A 6 6.32 6.32 56.59
C LYS A 6 7.70 5.85 56.13
N ILE A 7 7.79 5.26 54.93
CA ILE A 7 9.04 5.09 54.20
C ILE A 7 9.62 6.50 54.09
N PRO A 8 10.88 6.74 54.50
CA PRO A 8 11.50 8.04 54.35
C PRO A 8 11.44 8.38 52.87
N ALA A 9 10.80 9.50 52.56
CA ALA A 9 10.66 9.94 51.17
C ALA A 9 12.09 10.18 50.63
N SER A 10 12.46 9.43 49.58
CA SER A 10 13.75 9.64 48.91
C SER A 10 13.88 11.13 48.52
N PRO A 11 15.07 11.73 48.68
CA PRO A 11 15.25 13.14 48.42
C PRO A 11 14.91 13.45 46.98
N VAL A 12 14.05 14.46 46.80
CA VAL A 12 13.72 14.99 45.47
C VAL A 12 14.60 16.20 45.20
N THR A 13 15.35 16.16 44.09
CA THR A 13 16.16 17.30 43.64
C THR A 13 15.63 17.83 42.34
N ALA A 14 15.18 19.09 42.31
CA ALA A 14 14.76 19.78 41.09
C ALA A 14 15.91 20.63 40.51
N VAL A 15 16.44 20.22 39.38
CA VAL A 15 17.49 20.95 38.63
C VAL A 15 16.83 21.79 37.54
N LEU A 16 16.72 23.08 37.82
CA LEU A 16 15.95 24.01 37.00
C LEU A 16 16.88 25.04 36.32
N GLY A 17 16.50 25.45 35.12
CA GLY A 17 17.24 26.45 34.37
C GLY A 17 16.82 26.46 32.87
N PRO A 18 17.30 27.44 32.08
CA PRO A 18 17.06 27.55 30.68
C PRO A 18 17.61 26.39 29.85
N THR A 19 17.48 26.41 28.57
CA THR A 19 18.18 25.53 27.63
C THR A 19 19.71 25.77 27.70
N ASN A 20 20.50 24.79 27.24
CA ASN A 20 21.98 24.85 27.22
C ASN A 20 22.61 25.00 28.62
N THR A 21 22.14 24.25 29.60
CA THR A 21 22.68 24.22 31.00
C THR A 21 23.21 22.84 31.38
N GLY A 22 23.17 21.84 30.46
CA GLY A 22 23.64 20.48 30.71
C GLY A 22 22.82 19.66 31.70
N LYS A 23 21.54 20.00 31.96
CA LYS A 23 20.65 19.28 32.89
C LYS A 23 20.52 17.79 32.58
N THR A 24 20.17 17.46 31.33
CA THR A 24 19.98 16.06 30.87
C THR A 24 21.29 15.27 30.96
N HIS A 25 22.43 15.88 30.59
CA HIS A 25 23.74 15.28 30.76
C HIS A 25 24.05 14.95 32.23
N LEU A 26 23.82 15.91 33.13
CA LEU A 26 23.96 15.70 34.56
C LEU A 26 23.13 14.53 35.08
N ALA A 27 21.86 14.42 34.64
CA ALA A 27 20.98 13.34 35.07
C ALA A 27 21.48 11.98 34.60
N VAL A 28 21.98 11.89 33.35
CA VAL A 28 22.57 10.65 32.80
C VAL A 28 23.82 10.23 33.57
N GLU A 29 24.76 11.15 33.84
CA GLU A 29 25.97 10.84 34.63
C GLU A 29 25.62 10.42 36.07
N ARG A 30 24.60 11.10 36.63
CA ARG A 30 24.12 10.77 37.98
C ARG A 30 23.46 9.37 37.98
N MET A 31 22.64 9.08 37.00
CA MET A 31 22.01 7.76 36.82
C MET A 31 23.06 6.65 36.74
N LEU A 32 24.11 6.86 35.96
CA LEU A 32 25.21 5.88 35.77
C LEU A 32 26.07 5.69 37.02
N ALA A 33 26.05 6.66 37.96
CA ALA A 33 26.73 6.54 39.26
C ALA A 33 25.98 5.66 40.26
N HIS A 34 24.68 5.41 40.06
CA HIS A 34 23.87 4.47 40.85
C HIS A 34 23.95 3.04 40.29
N ALA A 35 23.68 2.04 41.13
CA ALA A 35 23.65 0.63 40.71
C ALA A 35 22.63 0.34 39.58
N GLY A 36 21.65 1.20 39.42
CA GLY A 36 20.64 1.17 38.38
C GLY A 36 19.79 2.43 38.39
N GLY A 37 19.06 2.71 37.33
CA GLY A 37 18.24 3.92 37.28
C GLY A 37 17.27 3.95 36.10
N MET A 38 16.36 4.92 36.16
CA MET A 38 15.38 5.17 35.10
C MET A 38 15.36 6.66 34.75
N ILE A 39 15.34 6.98 33.47
CA ILE A 39 15.17 8.34 32.99
C ILE A 39 13.96 8.42 32.06
N GLY A 40 13.00 9.31 32.35
CA GLY A 40 11.87 9.65 31.50
C GLY A 40 12.17 10.91 30.71
N LEU A 41 12.08 10.80 29.38
CA LEU A 41 12.40 11.83 28.41
C LEU A 41 11.15 12.28 27.63
N PRO A 42 11.07 13.55 27.17
CA PRO A 42 9.86 14.08 26.58
C PRO A 42 9.56 13.54 25.18
N LEU A 43 10.58 13.05 24.46
CA LEU A 43 10.46 12.64 23.06
C LEU A 43 11.20 11.32 22.81
N ARG A 44 10.63 10.50 21.90
CA ARG A 44 11.20 9.23 21.42
C ARG A 44 12.64 9.40 20.89
N LEU A 45 12.87 10.46 20.11
CA LEU A 45 14.18 10.74 19.54
C LEU A 45 15.25 10.97 20.61
N LEU A 46 14.94 11.79 21.62
CA LEU A 46 15.85 12.05 22.72
C LEU A 46 16.08 10.78 23.56
N ALA A 47 15.03 9.98 23.76
CA ALA A 47 15.14 8.69 24.43
C ALA A 47 16.12 7.76 23.68
N ARG A 48 16.02 7.70 22.35
CA ARG A 48 16.93 6.90 21.54
C ARG A 48 18.36 7.43 21.59
N GLU A 49 18.60 8.73 21.49
CA GLU A 49 19.93 9.34 21.62
C GLU A 49 20.57 9.03 22.99
N ILE A 50 19.79 9.20 24.07
CA ILE A 50 20.27 8.91 25.43
C ILE A 50 20.51 7.41 25.64
N TYR A 51 19.63 6.55 25.10
CA TYR A 51 19.82 5.10 25.12
C TYR A 51 21.15 4.71 24.46
N ASP A 52 21.42 5.19 23.25
CA ASP A 52 22.65 4.89 22.53
C ASP A 52 23.88 5.38 23.30
N ARG A 53 23.81 6.56 23.94
CA ARG A 53 24.88 7.12 24.81
C ARG A 53 25.10 6.28 26.08
N VAL A 54 24.04 5.86 26.76
CA VAL A 54 24.11 5.02 27.96
C VAL A 54 24.62 3.62 27.62
N ARG A 55 24.16 3.07 26.49
CA ARG A 55 24.57 1.78 25.94
C ARG A 55 26.08 1.73 25.69
N LEU A 56 26.67 2.77 25.12
CA LEU A 56 28.10 2.87 24.87
C LEU A 56 28.91 2.88 26.18
N LYS A 57 28.35 3.40 27.29
CA LYS A 57 29.04 3.47 28.61
C LYS A 57 28.79 2.25 29.50
N ALA A 58 27.59 1.69 29.49
CA ALA A 58 27.16 0.63 30.40
C ALA A 58 27.11 -0.78 29.76
N GLY A 59 27.20 -0.87 28.42
CA GLY A 59 27.08 -2.11 27.64
C GLY A 59 25.64 -2.47 27.26
N ASP A 60 25.52 -3.25 26.19
CA ASP A 60 24.22 -3.59 25.54
C ASP A 60 23.26 -4.35 26.48
N HIS A 61 23.80 -5.21 27.35
CA HIS A 61 23.01 -6.05 28.26
C HIS A 61 22.47 -5.31 29.49
N ALA A 62 22.95 -4.09 29.75
CA ALA A 62 22.59 -3.35 30.94
C ALA A 62 21.51 -2.30 30.73
N VAL A 63 21.13 -1.97 29.49
CA VAL A 63 20.29 -0.83 29.17
C VAL A 63 19.03 -1.27 28.42
N ALA A 64 17.89 -0.85 28.93
CA ALA A 64 16.59 -0.99 28.23
C ALA A 64 16.14 0.34 27.61
N LEU A 65 15.49 0.26 26.47
CA LEU A 65 14.75 1.36 25.84
C LEU A 65 13.25 1.04 25.81
N ILE A 66 12.41 1.94 26.33
CA ILE A 66 10.96 1.79 26.29
C ILE A 66 10.32 3.09 25.81
N THR A 67 9.70 3.01 24.65
CA THR A 67 8.87 4.07 24.08
C THR A 67 7.52 3.49 23.65
N GLY A 68 6.58 4.30 23.20
CA GLY A 68 5.29 3.81 22.68
C GLY A 68 5.43 2.93 21.43
N GLU A 69 6.50 3.09 20.67
CA GLU A 69 6.70 2.48 19.35
C GLU A 69 7.95 1.56 19.30
N GLU A 70 8.78 1.58 20.35
CA GLU A 70 10.01 0.78 20.39
C GLU A 70 10.28 0.25 21.79
N LYS A 71 10.54 -1.05 21.90
CA LYS A 71 10.91 -1.72 23.13
C LYS A 71 12.15 -2.58 22.89
N ILE A 72 13.25 -2.27 23.62
CA ILE A 72 14.46 -3.06 23.66
C ILE A 72 14.72 -3.38 25.12
N ILE A 73 14.48 -4.60 25.53
CA ILE A 73 14.60 -5.03 26.94
C ILE A 73 15.51 -6.26 26.98
N PRO A 74 16.78 -6.09 27.37
CA PRO A 74 17.68 -7.22 27.61
C PRO A 74 17.21 -8.03 28.84
N ALA A 75 17.81 -9.22 29.06
CA ALA A 75 17.37 -10.12 30.12
C ALA A 75 17.49 -9.52 31.52
N HIS A 76 18.54 -8.70 31.77
CA HIS A 76 18.84 -8.10 33.09
C HIS A 76 19.20 -6.61 32.98
N PRO A 77 18.25 -5.73 32.59
CA PRO A 77 18.53 -4.31 32.46
C PRO A 77 18.71 -3.65 33.83
N ARG A 78 19.78 -2.86 33.96
CA ARG A 78 20.03 -2.02 35.17
C ARG A 78 19.53 -0.59 34.94
N TYR A 79 19.65 -0.10 33.70
CA TYR A 79 19.28 1.26 33.31
C TYR A 79 18.11 1.25 32.32
N TRP A 80 17.13 2.10 32.57
CA TRP A 80 15.93 2.20 31.82
C TRP A 80 15.81 3.59 31.18
N VAL A 81 15.88 3.67 29.88
CA VAL A 81 15.67 4.91 29.15
C VAL A 81 14.28 4.85 28.53
N CYS A 82 13.41 5.78 28.92
CA CYS A 82 12.00 5.73 28.53
C CYS A 82 11.52 7.09 28.02
N THR A 83 10.44 7.11 27.20
CA THR A 83 9.62 8.31 27.18
C THR A 83 8.81 8.38 28.48
N VAL A 84 8.46 9.60 28.92
CA VAL A 84 7.72 9.79 30.21
C VAL A 84 6.41 9.00 30.23
N GLU A 85 5.73 8.92 29.10
CA GLU A 85 4.49 8.16 28.93
C GLU A 85 4.71 6.65 29.08
N ALA A 86 5.82 6.15 28.56
CA ALA A 86 6.12 4.72 28.52
C ALA A 86 6.91 4.22 29.75
N MET A 87 7.14 5.07 30.75
CA MET A 87 7.82 4.67 32.00
C MET A 87 7.03 3.55 32.68
N PRO A 88 7.64 2.33 32.89
CA PRO A 88 6.95 1.22 33.51
C PRO A 88 6.56 1.55 34.95
N PRO A 89 5.31 1.39 35.39
CA PRO A 89 4.85 1.76 36.74
C PRO A 89 5.40 0.84 37.82
N ASP A 90 5.68 -0.42 37.52
CA ASP A 90 5.96 -1.46 38.50
C ASP A 90 7.47 -1.62 38.81
N ILE A 91 8.33 -1.03 37.97
CA ILE A 91 9.77 -1.16 38.11
C ILE A 91 10.29 -0.14 39.15
N LYS A 92 10.87 -0.65 40.23
CA LYS A 92 11.55 0.13 41.27
C LYS A 92 13.03 0.23 40.95
N VAL A 93 13.56 1.44 40.95
CA VAL A 93 14.98 1.73 40.63
C VAL A 93 15.62 2.58 41.75
N PRO A 94 16.93 2.49 41.97
CA PRO A 94 17.64 3.38 42.91
C PRO A 94 17.51 4.85 42.51
N PHE A 95 17.78 5.18 41.26
CA PHE A 95 17.72 6.53 40.72
C PHE A 95 16.59 6.71 39.73
N LEU A 96 15.84 7.82 39.80
CA LEU A 96 14.83 8.16 38.84
C LEU A 96 14.94 9.62 38.41
N ALA A 97 14.94 9.88 37.11
CA ALA A 97 14.89 11.23 36.54
C ALA A 97 13.70 11.44 35.59
N ILE A 98 13.14 12.65 35.63
CA ILE A 98 12.10 13.10 34.67
C ILE A 98 12.59 14.39 34.05
N ASP A 99 12.75 14.39 32.73
CA ASP A 99 13.21 15.56 31.97
C ASP A 99 12.04 16.39 31.43
N GLU A 100 12.28 17.69 31.26
CA GLU A 100 11.35 18.70 30.73
C GLU A 100 10.02 18.74 31.50
N VAL A 101 10.12 18.78 32.87
CA VAL A 101 8.94 18.73 33.76
C VAL A 101 7.93 19.86 33.55
N GLN A 102 8.30 20.97 32.89
CA GLN A 102 7.34 22.04 32.52
C GLN A 102 6.27 21.58 31.54
N LEU A 103 6.46 20.44 30.84
CA LEU A 103 5.44 19.82 30.03
C LEU A 103 4.24 19.34 30.84
N ALA A 104 4.33 19.30 32.17
CA ALA A 104 3.17 19.08 33.04
C ALA A 104 2.06 20.15 32.91
N GLY A 105 2.38 21.34 32.36
CA GLY A 105 1.41 22.37 31.99
C GLY A 105 0.75 22.18 30.61
N ASP A 106 1.23 21.25 29.78
CA ASP A 106 0.73 20.99 28.44
C ASP A 106 -0.69 20.41 28.48
N PHE A 107 -1.57 20.87 27.57
CA PHE A 107 -2.99 20.47 27.60
C PHE A 107 -3.23 19.01 27.18
N GLU A 108 -2.37 18.45 26.32
CA GLU A 108 -2.54 17.08 25.83
C GLU A 108 -1.79 16.06 26.70
N ARG A 109 -0.52 16.32 26.98
CA ARG A 109 0.41 15.37 27.62
C ARG A 109 0.64 15.66 29.10
N GLY A 110 0.30 16.85 29.57
CA GLY A 110 0.69 17.35 30.90
C GLY A 110 0.22 16.47 32.05
N HIS A 111 -0.93 15.86 31.94
CA HIS A 111 -1.47 15.00 33.00
C HIS A 111 -0.58 13.75 33.27
N ILE A 112 0.11 13.25 32.24
CA ILE A 112 1.03 12.11 32.39
C ILE A 112 2.30 12.57 33.12
N PHE A 113 2.85 13.71 32.71
CA PHE A 113 4.00 14.31 33.40
C PHE A 113 3.69 14.59 34.87
N THR A 114 2.52 15.17 35.17
CA THR A 114 2.04 15.45 36.51
C THR A 114 1.92 14.15 37.34
N ASP A 115 1.38 13.08 36.77
CA ASP A 115 1.31 11.77 37.44
C ASP A 115 2.72 11.27 37.80
N ARG A 116 3.66 11.33 36.86
CA ARG A 116 5.05 10.89 37.11
C ARG A 116 5.75 11.76 38.18
N ILE A 117 5.60 13.07 38.08
CA ILE A 117 6.15 14.04 39.05
C ILE A 117 5.59 13.80 40.44
N LEU A 118 4.32 13.51 40.59
CA LEU A 118 3.69 13.34 41.91
C LEU A 118 3.90 11.94 42.51
N HIS A 119 3.94 10.89 41.69
CA HIS A 119 3.82 9.52 42.19
C HIS A 119 5.02 8.62 41.90
N ARG A 120 5.95 9.01 41.00
CA ARG A 120 7.16 8.19 40.71
C ARG A 120 8.36 8.67 41.52
N ARG A 121 9.08 7.71 42.13
CA ARG A 121 10.27 7.99 42.95
C ARG A 121 11.34 6.93 42.69
N GLY A 122 12.59 7.36 42.67
CA GLY A 122 13.72 6.47 42.89
C GLY A 122 13.82 6.08 44.37
N ASN A 123 14.36 4.92 44.70
CA ASN A 123 14.50 4.49 46.08
C ASN A 123 15.56 5.30 46.84
N GLU A 124 16.60 5.76 46.14
CA GLU A 124 17.73 6.51 46.72
C GLU A 124 17.64 7.99 46.31
N GLU A 125 17.38 8.30 45.07
CA GLU A 125 17.32 9.68 44.56
C GLU A 125 16.27 9.85 43.48
N THR A 126 15.58 11.00 43.49
CA THR A 126 14.70 11.42 42.41
C THR A 126 15.14 12.79 41.89
N MET A 127 15.30 12.93 40.57
CA MET A 127 15.73 14.17 39.92
C MET A 127 14.68 14.67 38.95
N LEU A 128 14.23 15.92 39.11
CA LEU A 128 13.32 16.60 38.23
C LEU A 128 14.08 17.68 37.45
N LEU A 129 14.02 17.60 36.10
CA LEU A 129 14.77 18.51 35.24
C LEU A 129 13.79 19.38 34.45
N GLY A 130 14.05 20.69 34.40
CA GLY A 130 13.13 21.56 33.63
C GLY A 130 13.48 23.03 33.67
N ALA A 131 12.52 23.85 33.21
CA ALA A 131 12.62 25.29 33.23
C ALA A 131 12.42 25.87 34.64
N GLY A 132 13.01 27.05 34.89
CA GLY A 132 12.87 27.77 36.17
C GLY A 132 11.42 28.15 36.51
N THR A 133 10.55 28.22 35.53
CA THR A 133 9.10 28.49 35.66
C THR A 133 8.36 27.45 36.52
N MET A 134 8.95 26.26 36.71
CA MET A 134 8.36 25.18 37.53
C MET A 134 8.58 25.37 39.03
N ARG A 135 9.51 26.22 39.46
CA ARG A 135 9.93 26.30 40.87
C ARG A 135 8.75 26.53 41.82
N PRO A 136 7.89 27.56 41.68
CA PRO A 136 6.83 27.87 42.64
C PRO A 136 5.80 26.72 42.77
N ILE A 137 5.44 26.10 41.65
CA ILE A 137 4.45 25.01 41.64
C ILE A 137 5.03 23.72 42.26
N LEU A 138 6.33 23.41 42.03
CA LEU A 138 6.99 22.27 42.63
C LEU A 138 7.19 22.49 44.14
N GLU A 139 7.54 23.70 44.63
CA GLU A 139 7.60 24.03 46.07
C GLU A 139 6.26 23.78 46.75
N LYS A 140 5.13 24.09 46.07
CA LYS A 140 3.78 23.87 46.61
C LYS A 140 3.36 22.40 46.62
N LEU A 141 3.62 21.68 45.53
CA LEU A 141 3.15 20.31 45.38
C LEU A 141 4.06 19.26 46.02
N LEU A 142 5.35 19.55 46.14
CA LEU A 142 6.40 18.66 46.66
C LEU A 142 7.24 19.38 47.73
N PRO A 143 6.64 19.64 48.90
CA PRO A 143 7.38 20.28 49.99
C PRO A 143 8.61 19.43 50.39
N GLY A 144 9.76 20.09 50.64
CA GLY A 144 11.02 19.42 50.92
C GLY A 144 11.88 19.09 49.71
N THR A 145 11.50 19.52 48.52
CA THR A 145 12.34 19.41 47.32
C THR A 145 13.57 20.31 47.40
N ASN A 146 14.73 19.74 47.08
CA ASN A 146 15.97 20.51 46.95
C ASN A 146 16.02 21.16 45.54
N PHE A 147 16.24 22.48 45.49
CA PHE A 147 16.29 23.21 44.24
C PHE A 147 17.68 23.61 43.85
N VAL A 148 18.14 23.12 42.68
CA VAL A 148 19.42 23.49 42.09
C VAL A 148 19.15 24.32 40.84
N GLN A 149 19.55 25.59 40.86
CA GLN A 149 19.42 26.46 39.72
C GLN A 149 20.69 26.45 38.87
N ARG A 150 20.55 26.25 37.56
CA ARG A 150 21.68 26.29 36.64
C ARG A 150 21.49 27.43 35.65
N PRO A 151 22.43 28.40 35.59
CA PRO A 151 22.46 29.43 34.58
C PRO A 151 22.80 28.83 33.21
N ARG A 152 22.45 29.51 32.15
CA ARG A 152 22.90 29.19 30.81
C ARG A 152 24.40 29.39 30.67
N PHE A 153 25.04 28.52 29.90
CA PHE A 153 26.51 28.58 29.71
C PHE A 153 26.95 29.69 28.73
N SER A 154 26.10 30.17 27.86
CA SER A 154 26.36 31.17 26.82
C SER A 154 25.32 32.27 26.85
N ASN A 155 25.66 33.45 26.28
CA ASN A 155 24.73 34.56 26.14
C ASN A 155 23.78 34.35 24.96
N LEU A 156 22.56 34.86 25.09
CA LEU A 156 21.55 34.88 24.02
C LEU A 156 21.20 36.36 23.73
N SER A 157 21.43 36.80 22.50
CA SER A 157 21.22 38.21 22.13
C SER A 157 20.29 38.38 20.94
N TYR A 158 19.51 39.45 20.92
CA TYR A 158 18.59 39.76 19.84
C TYR A 158 19.31 40.46 18.69
N ALA A 159 19.21 39.89 17.47
CA ALA A 159 19.87 40.41 16.28
C ALA A 159 18.96 41.26 15.36
N GLY A 160 17.73 41.51 15.81
CA GLY A 160 16.74 42.27 15.05
C GLY A 160 16.12 41.55 13.85
N PRO A 161 15.27 42.23 13.07
CA PRO A 161 14.67 41.66 11.86
C PRO A 161 15.70 41.61 10.73
N LYS A 162 15.78 40.49 10.02
CA LYS A 162 16.67 40.30 8.86
C LYS A 162 15.92 39.58 7.73
N LYS A 163 16.15 40.04 6.47
CA LYS A 163 15.68 39.29 5.28
C LYS A 163 16.32 37.94 5.20
N LEU A 164 15.58 36.90 4.69
CA LEU A 164 16.09 35.55 4.49
C LEU A 164 17.45 35.52 3.77
N SER A 165 17.63 36.38 2.77
CA SER A 165 18.88 36.50 2.01
C SER A 165 20.08 37.06 2.82
N ARG A 166 19.85 37.64 4.00
CA ARG A 166 20.89 38.24 4.88
C ARG A 166 21.10 37.47 6.19
N LEU A 167 20.44 36.32 6.35
CA LEU A 167 20.65 35.45 7.51
C LEU A 167 22.08 34.92 7.53
N PRO A 168 22.73 34.82 8.71
CA PRO A 168 24.06 34.24 8.82
C PRO A 168 24.01 32.75 8.48
N ARG A 169 25.18 32.14 8.26
CA ARG A 169 25.32 30.70 8.16
C ARG A 169 24.98 30.05 9.51
N ARG A 170 24.73 28.77 9.53
CA ARG A 170 24.35 28.02 10.74
C ARG A 170 23.07 28.56 11.38
N THR A 171 22.11 29.02 10.55
CA THR A 171 20.80 29.52 10.99
C THR A 171 19.73 28.46 10.94
N ALA A 172 18.93 28.39 12.01
CA ALA A 172 17.65 27.68 11.99
C ALA A 172 16.50 28.69 11.81
N VAL A 173 15.73 28.54 10.75
CA VAL A 173 14.53 29.33 10.49
C VAL A 173 13.30 28.56 10.98
N VAL A 174 12.47 29.19 11.80
CA VAL A 174 11.33 28.51 12.44
C VAL A 174 10.00 29.06 11.93
N ALA A 175 9.13 28.14 11.49
CA ALA A 175 7.76 28.40 11.05
C ALA A 175 6.83 27.36 11.68
N PHE A 176 5.50 27.59 11.69
CA PHE A 176 4.55 26.74 12.45
C PHE A 176 3.56 25.99 11.59
N THR A 177 3.69 26.06 10.25
CA THR A 177 2.92 25.25 9.30
C THR A 177 3.85 24.57 8.31
N ALA A 178 3.49 23.39 7.83
CA ALA A 178 4.27 22.64 6.84
C ALA A 178 4.47 23.47 5.55
N ASP A 179 3.41 24.12 5.08
CA ASP A 179 3.46 24.95 3.87
C ASP A 179 4.49 26.08 3.99
N MET A 180 4.53 26.75 5.15
CA MET A 180 5.50 27.83 5.38
C MET A 180 6.92 27.29 5.51
N VAL A 181 7.11 26.13 6.16
CA VAL A 181 8.42 25.44 6.22
C VAL A 181 8.91 25.14 4.82
N TYR A 182 8.07 24.58 3.96
CA TYR A 182 8.43 24.27 2.57
C TYR A 182 8.68 25.53 1.73
N ALA A 183 7.84 26.55 1.86
CA ALA A 183 8.03 27.82 1.15
C ALA A 183 9.35 28.50 1.53
N VAL A 184 9.68 28.53 2.82
CA VAL A 184 10.95 29.11 3.31
C VAL A 184 12.14 28.26 2.85
N ALA A 185 12.06 26.92 2.90
CA ALA A 185 13.13 26.03 2.46
C ALA A 185 13.38 26.19 0.94
N GLU A 186 12.34 26.36 0.14
CA GLU A 186 12.43 26.57 -1.31
C GLU A 186 13.05 27.95 -1.64
N LEU A 187 12.66 28.99 -0.90
CA LEU A 187 13.29 30.30 -1.03
C LEU A 187 14.79 30.28 -0.68
N ILE A 188 15.16 29.57 0.38
CA ILE A 188 16.58 29.40 0.78
C ILE A 188 17.33 28.57 -0.28
N ARG A 189 16.73 27.53 -0.83
CA ARG A 189 17.31 26.75 -1.91
C ARG A 189 17.67 27.64 -3.10
N HIS A 190 16.74 28.46 -3.57
CA HIS A 190 16.99 29.38 -4.69
C HIS A 190 18.03 30.46 -4.39
N GLN A 191 18.15 30.95 -3.16
CA GLN A 191 19.01 32.06 -2.80
C GLN A 191 20.35 31.65 -2.19
N ARG A 192 20.43 30.49 -1.54
CA ARG A 192 21.55 30.07 -0.69
C ARG A 192 22.03 28.65 -0.91
N GLY A 193 21.43 27.93 -1.87
CA GLY A 193 21.87 26.60 -2.29
C GLY A 193 21.26 25.42 -1.54
N GLY A 194 20.45 25.64 -0.50
CA GLY A 194 19.70 24.58 0.15
C GLY A 194 19.49 24.72 1.63
N ALA A 195 18.50 24.01 2.15
CA ALA A 195 18.18 23.92 3.57
C ALA A 195 17.73 22.50 3.95
N ALA A 196 18.17 22.02 5.11
CA ALA A 196 17.60 20.84 5.71
C ALA A 196 16.23 21.17 6.33
N VAL A 197 15.29 20.22 6.31
CA VAL A 197 13.93 20.41 6.80
C VAL A 197 13.65 19.52 8.01
N VAL A 198 13.20 20.10 9.13
CA VAL A 198 12.89 19.39 10.37
C VAL A 198 11.51 19.77 10.88
N MET A 199 10.60 18.79 10.90
CA MET A 199 9.22 18.96 11.38
C MET A 199 8.85 17.90 12.42
N GLY A 200 7.88 18.21 13.26
CA GLY A 200 7.36 17.25 14.26
C GLY A 200 6.77 15.97 13.65
N ALA A 201 6.18 16.08 12.47
CA ALA A 201 5.57 14.96 11.75
C ALA A 201 6.60 13.96 11.16
N LEU A 202 7.88 14.37 10.99
CA LEU A 202 8.92 13.50 10.45
C LEU A 202 9.26 12.37 11.42
N SER A 203 9.59 11.19 10.85
CA SER A 203 10.13 10.08 11.64
C SER A 203 11.47 10.45 12.28
N PRO A 204 11.86 9.80 13.37
CA PRO A 204 13.19 10.02 13.99
C PRO A 204 14.34 9.80 12.99
N ARG A 205 14.22 8.79 12.13
CA ARG A 205 15.24 8.45 11.12
C ARG A 205 15.38 9.57 10.08
N THR A 206 14.29 10.01 9.46
CA THR A 206 14.31 11.14 8.51
C THR A 206 14.83 12.42 9.16
N ARG A 207 14.40 12.70 10.39
CA ARG A 207 14.82 13.89 11.14
C ARG A 207 16.32 13.89 11.41
N ASN A 208 16.86 12.76 11.88
CA ASN A 208 18.30 12.62 12.10
C ASN A 208 19.11 12.77 10.81
N ALA A 209 18.63 12.20 9.71
CA ALA A 209 19.28 12.33 8.41
C ALA A 209 19.30 13.80 7.94
N GLN A 210 18.21 14.54 8.09
CA GLN A 210 18.15 15.97 7.77
C GLN A 210 19.07 16.80 8.68
N VAL A 211 19.13 16.50 9.98
CA VAL A 211 20.05 17.15 10.93
C VAL A 211 21.50 16.83 10.59
N ALA A 212 21.79 15.60 10.15
CA ALA A 212 23.15 15.22 9.72
C ALA A 212 23.63 16.05 8.53
N LEU A 213 22.78 16.29 7.52
CA LEU A 213 23.10 17.18 6.39
C LEU A 213 23.41 18.62 6.81
N TYR A 214 22.73 19.14 7.83
CA TYR A 214 23.02 20.44 8.40
C TYR A 214 24.32 20.44 9.23
N GLN A 215 24.57 19.40 10.01
CA GLN A 215 25.76 19.32 10.84
C GLN A 215 27.04 19.07 10.07
N SER A 216 26.98 18.25 9.01
CA SER A 216 28.12 18.00 8.10
C SER A 216 28.53 19.26 7.32
N GLY A 217 27.64 20.30 7.30
CA GLY A 217 27.86 21.52 6.53
C GLY A 217 27.49 21.39 5.04
N ASP A 218 26.79 20.31 4.66
CA ASP A 218 26.24 20.18 3.30
C ASP A 218 25.24 21.29 2.98
N VAL A 219 24.52 21.71 4.03
CA VAL A 219 23.67 22.90 4.01
C VAL A 219 23.95 23.81 5.19
N ASP A 220 23.91 25.12 4.97
CA ASP A 220 24.17 26.14 6.01
C ASP A 220 22.90 26.49 6.80
N TYR A 221 21.73 26.08 6.31
CA TYR A 221 20.43 26.46 6.85
C TYR A 221 19.59 25.25 7.21
N LEU A 222 18.84 25.41 8.29
CA LEU A 222 17.81 24.47 8.72
C LEU A 222 16.47 25.21 8.76
N VAL A 223 15.41 24.62 8.20
CA VAL A 223 14.05 25.14 8.35
C VAL A 223 13.25 24.15 9.19
N ALA A 224 12.67 24.63 10.27
CA ALA A 224 12.04 23.74 11.24
C ALA A 224 10.71 24.29 11.78
N THR A 225 9.89 23.40 12.34
CA THR A 225 8.79 23.77 13.23
C THR A 225 9.32 23.98 14.66
N ASP A 226 8.44 24.25 15.64
CA ASP A 226 8.73 24.25 17.07
C ASP A 226 9.37 22.94 17.59
N ALA A 227 9.32 21.87 16.79
CA ALA A 227 10.04 20.63 17.05
C ALA A 227 11.56 20.83 17.27
N ILE A 228 12.15 21.91 16.77
CA ILE A 228 13.54 22.28 17.06
C ILE A 228 13.74 22.59 18.54
N GLY A 229 12.75 23.14 19.23
CA GLY A 229 12.79 23.49 20.65
C GLY A 229 13.00 22.31 21.59
N MET A 230 12.70 21.07 21.16
CA MET A 230 12.78 19.89 21.96
C MET A 230 13.55 18.76 21.27
N GLY A 231 14.44 18.07 22.02
CA GLY A 231 14.99 16.77 21.66
C GLY A 231 15.98 16.71 20.50
N LEU A 232 16.42 17.82 19.94
CA LEU A 232 17.47 17.84 18.92
C LEU A 232 18.77 18.41 19.47
N ASN A 233 19.82 17.62 19.32
CA ASN A 233 21.18 17.99 19.73
C ASN A 233 21.96 18.48 18.50
N MET A 234 21.84 19.77 18.20
CA MET A 234 22.47 20.40 17.03
C MET A 234 23.13 21.73 17.37
N ASP A 235 24.14 22.09 16.60
CA ASP A 235 24.87 23.35 16.72
C ASP A 235 24.23 24.40 15.82
N VAL A 236 23.47 25.32 16.43
CA VAL A 236 22.80 26.44 15.77
C VAL A 236 23.36 27.73 16.34
N ASP A 237 23.83 28.64 15.48
CA ASP A 237 24.38 29.94 15.92
C ASP A 237 23.33 31.02 15.97
N HIS A 238 22.33 30.93 15.07
CA HIS A 238 21.24 31.91 14.96
C HIS A 238 19.88 31.20 14.79
N VAL A 239 18.86 31.69 15.50
CA VAL A 239 17.47 31.29 15.33
C VAL A 239 16.67 32.44 14.78
N ALA A 240 16.02 32.25 13.63
CA ALA A 240 15.18 33.25 12.99
C ALA A 240 13.71 32.80 12.96
N PHE A 241 12.81 33.55 13.55
CA PHE A 241 11.38 33.27 13.49
C PHE A 241 10.80 33.83 12.19
N ALA A 242 10.30 32.98 11.31
CA ALA A 242 9.55 33.35 10.12
C ALA A 242 8.09 33.69 10.45
N GLN A 243 7.59 33.17 11.58
CA GLN A 243 6.28 33.45 12.13
C GLN A 243 6.38 33.52 13.65
N THR A 244 5.50 34.35 14.28
CA THR A 244 5.37 34.47 15.74
C THR A 244 4.01 33.99 16.25
N ARG A 245 3.14 33.51 15.34
CA ARG A 245 1.80 32.98 15.65
C ARG A 245 1.73 31.51 15.26
N LYS A 246 1.05 30.69 16.09
CA LYS A 246 0.78 29.30 15.80
C LYS A 246 -0.70 28.95 16.06
N PHE A 247 -1.15 27.88 15.44
CA PHE A 247 -2.42 27.24 15.77
C PHE A 247 -2.21 26.26 16.93
N ASP A 248 -2.99 26.37 17.99
CA ASP A 248 -2.87 25.58 19.21
C ASP A 248 -3.85 24.40 19.29
N GLY A 249 -4.51 24.09 18.18
CA GLY A 249 -5.57 23.06 18.12
C GLY A 249 -6.99 23.68 18.18
N PHE A 250 -7.13 24.93 18.62
CA PHE A 250 -8.42 25.63 18.78
C PHE A 250 -8.45 26.96 18.01
N HIS A 251 -7.41 27.76 18.14
CA HIS A 251 -7.32 29.10 17.51
C HIS A 251 -5.87 29.49 17.21
N TYR A 252 -5.68 30.48 16.33
CA TYR A 252 -4.39 31.10 16.10
C TYR A 252 -4.05 32.10 17.21
N ARG A 253 -2.93 31.91 17.89
CA ARG A 253 -2.42 32.77 18.94
C ARG A 253 -0.94 33.15 18.74
N ASN A 254 -0.50 34.20 19.35
CA ASN A 254 0.91 34.52 19.47
C ASN A 254 1.61 33.51 20.39
N LEU A 255 2.88 33.21 20.09
CA LEU A 255 3.69 32.38 20.99
C LEU A 255 3.91 33.11 22.31
N ASN A 256 3.85 32.36 23.39
CA ASN A 256 4.23 32.84 24.70
C ASN A 256 5.75 33.08 24.79
N PRO A 257 6.23 34.04 25.61
CA PRO A 257 7.67 34.25 25.79
C PRO A 257 8.46 32.99 26.18
N SER A 258 7.86 32.07 26.95
CA SER A 258 8.47 30.80 27.30
C SER A 258 8.67 29.88 26.10
N GLU A 259 7.70 29.84 25.16
CA GLU A 259 7.79 29.05 23.91
C GLU A 259 8.87 29.65 22.98
N LEU A 260 8.84 30.98 22.80
CA LEU A 260 9.89 31.69 22.08
C LEU A 260 11.28 31.44 22.70
N GLY A 261 11.38 31.49 24.04
CA GLY A 261 12.62 31.23 24.78
C GLY A 261 13.15 29.81 24.65
N GLN A 262 12.28 28.83 24.57
CA GLN A 262 12.65 27.43 24.36
C GLN A 262 13.22 27.22 22.95
N ILE A 263 12.64 27.87 21.93
CA ILE A 263 13.10 27.81 20.55
C ILE A 263 14.36 28.65 20.36
N ALA A 264 14.34 29.93 20.73
CA ALA A 264 15.50 30.84 20.64
C ALA A 264 16.71 30.31 21.42
N GLY A 265 16.44 29.66 22.55
CA GLY A 265 17.46 29.05 23.39
C GLY A 265 18.25 27.90 22.77
N ARG A 266 17.88 27.48 21.55
CA ARG A 266 18.69 26.53 20.75
C ARG A 266 19.86 27.21 20.06
N ALA A 267 19.83 28.54 19.89
CA ALA A 267 20.97 29.28 19.39
C ALA A 267 22.08 29.32 20.45
N GLY A 268 23.33 29.03 20.05
CA GLY A 268 24.48 28.92 20.93
C GLY A 268 24.56 27.59 21.68
N ARG A 269 25.76 27.01 21.69
CA ARG A 269 25.99 25.73 22.37
C ARG A 269 27.23 25.77 23.23
N TYR A 270 27.17 25.15 24.40
CA TYR A 270 28.22 25.25 25.44
C TYR A 270 28.57 26.73 25.72
N MET A 271 29.79 27.12 25.45
CA MET A 271 30.33 28.47 25.69
C MET A 271 30.13 29.42 24.49
N ASN A 272 29.64 28.93 23.36
CA ASN A 272 29.39 29.74 22.17
C ASN A 272 28.08 30.54 22.31
N ASP A 273 28.19 31.84 22.19
CA ASP A 273 27.04 32.76 22.24
C ASP A 273 26.09 32.51 21.08
N GLY A 274 24.78 32.65 21.34
CA GLY A 274 23.72 32.52 20.36
C GLY A 274 23.02 33.84 20.07
N THR A 275 22.46 33.91 18.84
CA THR A 275 21.64 35.04 18.47
C THR A 275 20.27 34.59 18.01
N PHE A 276 19.26 35.48 18.18
CA PHE A 276 17.92 35.25 17.65
C PHE A 276 17.33 36.49 17.02
N GLY A 277 16.35 36.29 16.13
CA GLY A 277 15.68 37.38 15.45
C GLY A 277 14.45 36.97 14.71
N VAL A 278 13.89 37.84 13.91
CA VAL A 278 12.75 37.55 13.04
C VAL A 278 13.14 37.67 11.57
N THR A 279 12.42 36.98 10.68
CA THR A 279 12.68 37.03 9.24
C THR A 279 11.37 36.90 8.45
N GLY A 280 11.42 37.15 7.14
CA GLY A 280 10.25 37.12 6.27
C GLY A 280 9.30 38.25 6.54
N GLU A 281 8.02 37.92 6.75
CA GLU A 281 6.92 38.84 7.03
C GLU A 281 6.64 39.01 8.54
N ALA A 282 7.42 38.35 9.39
CA ALA A 282 7.22 38.44 10.84
C ALA A 282 7.63 39.79 11.34
N GLU A 283 6.75 40.44 12.10
CA GLU A 283 7.01 41.69 12.77
C GLU A 283 8.13 41.57 13.80
N GLY A 284 8.89 42.66 14.06
CA GLY A 284 9.89 42.68 15.09
C GLY A 284 9.30 42.33 16.47
N LEU A 285 10.09 41.67 17.32
CA LEU A 285 9.66 41.37 18.69
C LEU A 285 9.64 42.65 19.52
N GLU A 286 8.62 42.79 20.37
CA GLU A 286 8.51 43.90 21.32
C GLU A 286 9.71 43.89 22.28
N PRO A 287 10.23 45.12 22.67
CA PRO A 287 11.40 45.22 23.55
C PRO A 287 11.25 44.48 24.87
N GLU A 288 10.04 44.42 25.43
CA GLU A 288 9.74 43.68 26.66
C GLU A 288 9.92 42.17 26.47
N ILE A 289 9.44 41.61 25.33
CA ILE A 289 9.61 40.22 24.98
C ILE A 289 11.10 39.89 24.77
N VAL A 290 11.83 40.79 24.08
CA VAL A 290 13.29 40.65 23.87
C VAL A 290 14.01 40.57 25.18
N ASP A 291 13.75 41.50 26.13
CA ASP A 291 14.37 41.50 27.47
C ASP A 291 14.08 40.16 28.21
N ARG A 292 12.82 39.69 28.21
CA ARG A 292 12.45 38.44 28.84
C ARG A 292 13.20 37.24 28.23
N LEU A 293 13.40 37.23 26.90
CA LEU A 293 14.12 36.17 26.21
C LEU A 293 15.63 36.18 26.52
N GLN A 294 16.27 37.36 26.52
CA GLN A 294 17.68 37.53 26.80
C GLN A 294 18.01 37.16 28.25
N ASN A 295 17.17 37.59 29.20
CA ASN A 295 17.35 37.36 30.64
C ASN A 295 16.70 36.07 31.13
N HIS A 296 16.07 35.29 30.24
CA HIS A 296 15.32 34.05 30.55
C HIS A 296 14.31 34.23 31.71
N ASN A 297 13.63 35.37 31.72
CA ASN A 297 12.64 35.73 32.74
C ASN A 297 11.23 35.46 32.21
N PHE A 298 10.70 34.27 32.50
CA PHE A 298 9.40 33.81 32.05
C PHE A 298 8.41 33.70 33.20
N GLU A 299 7.12 33.84 32.91
CA GLU A 299 6.07 33.64 33.88
C GLU A 299 6.08 32.21 34.44
N SER A 300 5.97 32.11 35.75
CA SER A 300 5.90 30.84 36.43
C SER A 300 4.61 30.10 36.09
N LEU A 301 4.70 28.79 35.95
CA LEU A 301 3.54 27.94 35.80
C LEU A 301 2.75 27.93 37.11
N ARG A 302 1.45 28.22 37.00
CA ARG A 302 0.54 28.30 38.14
C ARG A 302 -0.26 27.03 38.34
N MET A 303 -0.52 26.30 37.27
CA MET A 303 -1.38 25.11 37.25
C MET A 303 -0.74 24.01 36.43
N LEU A 304 -0.82 22.77 36.91
CA LEU A 304 -0.44 21.57 36.18
C LEU A 304 -1.67 20.78 35.76
N GLN A 305 -1.62 20.18 34.59
CA GLN A 305 -2.70 19.33 34.11
C GLN A 305 -2.72 18.02 34.93
N TRP A 306 -3.86 17.69 35.48
CA TRP A 306 -4.01 16.53 36.35
C TRP A 306 -5.14 15.62 35.89
N ARG A 307 -4.96 14.31 36.05
CA ARG A 307 -6.01 13.29 35.81
C ARG A 307 -6.01 12.35 37.02
N ASN A 308 -7.20 11.90 37.42
CA ASN A 308 -7.33 10.90 38.46
C ASN A 308 -6.59 9.62 38.05
N ARG A 309 -5.76 9.12 38.96
CA ARG A 309 -5.00 7.89 38.82
C ARG A 309 -5.80 6.67 39.30
N ASP A 310 -6.62 6.84 40.34
CA ASP A 310 -7.39 5.77 40.96
C ASP A 310 -8.67 5.53 40.16
N LEU A 311 -8.53 4.78 39.05
CA LEU A 311 -9.61 4.49 38.11
C LEU A 311 -10.46 3.33 38.64
N ASP A 312 -11.78 3.46 38.48
CA ASP A 312 -12.74 2.44 38.83
C ASP A 312 -13.17 1.64 37.60
N PHE A 313 -12.65 0.43 37.50
CA PHE A 313 -12.90 -0.46 36.36
C PHE A 313 -14.08 -1.42 36.54
N ARG A 314 -14.99 -1.18 37.50
CA ARG A 314 -16.17 -2.03 37.70
C ARG A 314 -17.17 -1.95 36.55
N SER A 315 -17.23 -0.81 35.87
CA SER A 315 -18.01 -0.60 34.64
C SER A 315 -17.49 0.59 33.85
N LEU A 316 -17.83 0.69 32.55
CA LEU A 316 -17.50 1.83 31.69
C LEU A 316 -18.02 3.15 32.31
N ASP A 317 -19.20 3.16 32.89
CA ASP A 317 -19.78 4.36 33.54
C ASP A 317 -19.00 4.76 34.78
N GLN A 318 -18.53 3.81 35.60
CA GLN A 318 -17.72 4.09 36.78
C GLN A 318 -16.31 4.58 36.37
N LEU A 319 -15.72 3.96 35.34
CA LEU A 319 -14.47 4.43 34.77
C LEU A 319 -14.59 5.89 34.32
N ARG A 320 -15.64 6.22 33.57
CA ARG A 320 -15.87 7.58 33.09
C ARG A 320 -16.06 8.58 34.22
N LYS A 321 -16.82 8.18 35.28
CA LYS A 321 -16.99 9.00 36.50
C LYS A 321 -15.66 9.21 37.21
N SER A 322 -14.83 8.16 37.36
CA SER A 322 -13.53 8.26 38.02
C SER A 322 -12.54 9.14 37.27
N LEU A 323 -12.56 9.11 35.92
CA LEU A 323 -11.79 10.01 35.06
C LEU A 323 -12.26 11.47 35.17
N GLY A 324 -13.53 11.68 35.56
CA GLY A 324 -14.13 13.00 35.75
C GLY A 324 -13.82 13.67 37.08
N HIS A 325 -13.14 13.01 38.04
CA HIS A 325 -12.83 13.57 39.36
C HIS A 325 -11.99 14.85 39.25
N MET A 326 -12.24 15.78 40.15
CA MET A 326 -11.47 17.02 40.27
C MET A 326 -10.28 16.79 41.22
N PRO A 327 -9.14 17.48 41.01
CA PRO A 327 -8.02 17.39 41.93
C PRO A 327 -8.32 18.06 43.27
N ASP A 328 -7.81 17.46 44.33
CA ASP A 328 -7.98 17.97 45.72
C ASP A 328 -6.91 18.99 46.09
N ARG A 329 -5.84 19.10 45.32
CA ARG A 329 -4.68 19.97 45.63
C ARG A 329 -4.70 21.24 44.82
N GLU A 330 -4.46 22.36 45.46
CA GLU A 330 -4.26 23.63 44.79
C GLU A 330 -3.01 23.60 43.91
N GLY A 331 -3.08 24.18 42.72
CA GLY A 331 -2.02 24.09 41.72
C GLY A 331 -2.21 22.99 40.70
N LEU A 332 -3.25 22.15 40.84
CA LEU A 332 -3.66 21.15 39.87
C LEU A 332 -5.00 21.56 39.21
N THR A 333 -5.12 21.31 37.91
CA THR A 333 -6.37 21.46 37.16
C THR A 333 -6.67 20.18 36.40
N ARG A 334 -7.95 19.84 36.32
CA ARG A 334 -8.35 18.66 35.54
C ARG A 334 -7.98 18.84 34.07
N ALA A 335 -7.25 17.87 33.53
CA ALA A 335 -6.88 17.88 32.11
C ALA A 335 -8.12 17.88 31.21
N LEU A 336 -8.01 18.56 30.07
CA LEU A 336 -9.01 18.54 29.02
C LEU A 336 -9.18 17.09 28.49
N PRO A 337 -10.38 16.77 27.93
CA PRO A 337 -10.58 15.46 27.32
C PRO A 337 -9.59 15.19 26.17
N THR A 338 -8.67 14.31 26.41
CA THR A 338 -7.66 13.84 25.44
C THR A 338 -8.24 12.78 24.51
N VAL A 339 -7.46 12.31 23.54
CA VAL A 339 -7.88 11.33 22.53
C VAL A 339 -8.45 10.06 23.18
N ASP A 340 -7.81 9.56 24.24
CA ASP A 340 -8.25 8.37 24.98
C ASP A 340 -9.63 8.52 25.65
N ILE A 341 -9.91 9.69 26.25
CA ILE A 341 -11.23 9.99 26.84
C ILE A 341 -12.28 10.11 25.74
N LYS A 342 -11.96 10.80 24.63
CA LYS A 342 -12.88 10.92 23.48
C LYS A 342 -13.18 9.54 22.87
N ALA A 343 -12.18 8.67 22.78
CA ALA A 343 -12.33 7.28 22.32
C ALA A 343 -13.23 6.48 23.28
N LEU A 344 -13.02 6.61 24.60
CA LEU A 344 -13.87 5.99 25.61
C LEU A 344 -15.34 6.48 25.52
N GLU A 345 -15.55 7.76 25.31
CA GLU A 345 -16.89 8.31 25.11
C GLU A 345 -17.58 7.74 23.86
N ALA A 346 -16.81 7.52 22.77
CA ALA A 346 -17.32 6.89 21.55
C ALA A 346 -17.68 5.42 21.80
N VAL A 347 -16.83 4.67 22.48
CA VAL A 347 -17.08 3.28 22.91
C VAL A 347 -18.35 3.20 23.77
N CYS A 348 -18.55 4.14 24.71
CA CYS A 348 -19.74 4.17 25.56
C CYS A 348 -21.05 4.45 24.79
N ARG A 349 -20.97 5.12 23.61
CA ARG A 349 -22.13 5.40 22.75
C ARG A 349 -22.44 4.24 21.80
N ASP A 350 -21.48 3.43 21.47
CA ASP A 350 -21.65 2.25 20.62
C ASP A 350 -22.26 1.10 21.41
N GLU A 351 -23.57 0.84 21.22
CA GLU A 351 -24.28 -0.21 21.94
C GLU A 351 -23.70 -1.61 21.71
N SER A 352 -23.19 -1.87 20.51
CA SER A 352 -22.60 -3.15 20.17
C SER A 352 -21.34 -3.44 20.98
N VAL A 353 -20.49 -2.42 21.14
CA VAL A 353 -19.25 -2.50 21.93
C VAL A 353 -19.55 -2.46 23.43
N ARG A 354 -20.48 -1.59 23.85
CA ARG A 354 -20.88 -1.48 25.25
C ARG A 354 -21.42 -2.80 25.83
N ASN A 355 -22.18 -3.54 25.05
CA ASN A 355 -22.74 -4.83 25.46
C ASN A 355 -21.71 -5.96 25.59
N MET A 356 -20.52 -5.79 24.96
CA MET A 356 -19.41 -6.74 25.08
C MET A 356 -18.55 -6.52 26.35
N VAL A 357 -18.61 -5.33 26.97
CA VAL A 357 -17.75 -4.93 28.09
C VAL A 357 -18.51 -4.96 29.39
N ASN A 358 -18.54 -6.14 30.07
CA ASN A 358 -19.35 -6.38 31.24
C ASN A 358 -18.54 -6.70 32.50
N THR A 359 -17.30 -7.16 32.40
CA THR A 359 -16.44 -7.52 33.51
C THR A 359 -15.36 -6.49 33.76
N ARG A 360 -14.80 -6.47 34.96
CA ARG A 360 -13.69 -5.57 35.31
C ARG A 360 -12.50 -5.71 34.32
N PHE A 361 -12.15 -6.93 33.98
CA PHE A 361 -11.04 -7.19 33.02
C PHE A 361 -11.33 -6.62 31.64
N GLU A 362 -12.58 -6.77 31.18
CA GLU A 362 -13.00 -6.21 29.89
C GLU A 362 -13.00 -4.68 29.87
N VAL A 363 -13.36 -4.04 31.00
CA VAL A 363 -13.30 -2.57 31.16
C VAL A 363 -11.84 -2.09 31.18
N GLU A 364 -10.94 -2.78 31.89
CA GLU A 364 -9.50 -2.49 31.88
C GLU A 364 -8.93 -2.61 30.45
N ARG A 365 -9.28 -3.69 29.75
CA ARG A 365 -8.86 -3.93 28.36
C ARG A 365 -9.44 -2.89 27.39
N ALA A 366 -10.70 -2.50 27.58
CA ALA A 366 -11.31 -1.44 26.78
C ALA A 366 -10.60 -0.10 26.98
N TRP A 367 -10.22 0.21 28.22
CA TRP A 367 -9.43 1.40 28.52
C TRP A 367 -8.03 1.35 27.87
N ASP A 368 -7.36 0.20 27.88
CA ASP A 368 -6.06 0.03 27.21
C ASP A 368 -6.16 0.27 25.70
N VAL A 369 -7.25 -0.18 25.07
CA VAL A 369 -7.49 0.07 23.65
C VAL A 369 -7.81 1.54 23.37
N CYS A 370 -8.57 2.20 24.23
CA CYS A 370 -8.83 3.65 24.09
C CYS A 370 -7.55 4.51 24.15
N GLN A 371 -6.46 4.00 24.76
CA GLN A 371 -5.17 4.68 24.83
C GLN A 371 -4.35 4.59 23.53
N VAL A 372 -4.82 3.93 22.46
CA VAL A 372 -4.16 3.94 21.15
C VAL A 372 -4.12 5.37 20.61
N PRO A 373 -2.93 5.91 20.31
CA PRO A 373 -2.82 7.28 19.81
C PRO A 373 -3.40 7.45 18.41
N ASP A 374 -4.06 8.58 18.17
CA ASP A 374 -4.52 8.95 16.82
C ASP A 374 -3.42 9.63 16.02
N TYR A 375 -2.41 8.88 15.60
CA TYR A 375 -1.36 9.40 14.71
C TYR A 375 -1.87 9.65 13.28
N ARG A 376 -2.96 8.98 12.87
CA ARG A 376 -3.53 9.12 11.52
C ARG A 376 -4.19 10.48 11.33
N ASN A 377 -4.79 11.00 12.38
CA ASN A 377 -5.48 12.31 12.43
C ASN A 377 -6.42 12.57 11.25
N ILE A 378 -7.19 11.53 10.85
CA ILE A 378 -8.15 11.63 9.73
C ILE A 378 -9.43 12.31 10.22
N SER A 379 -10.09 11.71 11.20
CA SER A 379 -11.24 12.28 11.91
C SER A 379 -11.45 11.56 13.24
N PRO A 380 -12.06 12.20 14.25
CA PRO A 380 -12.41 11.52 15.49
C PRO A 380 -13.32 10.30 15.31
N ALA A 381 -14.19 10.31 14.29
CA ALA A 381 -15.09 9.20 13.99
C ALA A 381 -14.31 7.98 13.45
N GLU A 382 -13.33 8.21 12.56
CA GLU A 382 -12.48 7.15 12.03
C GLU A 382 -11.59 6.53 13.11
N HIS A 383 -11.10 7.35 14.04
CA HIS A 383 -10.34 6.83 15.17
C HIS A 383 -11.24 5.99 16.11
N ALA A 384 -12.44 6.48 16.42
CA ALA A 384 -13.43 5.74 17.22
C ALA A 384 -13.78 4.39 16.55
N HIS A 385 -13.99 4.37 15.24
CA HIS A 385 -14.24 3.14 14.48
C HIS A 385 -13.09 2.15 14.58
N LEU A 386 -11.83 2.63 14.49
CA LEU A 386 -10.66 1.79 14.71
C LEU A 386 -10.66 1.16 16.10
N ILE A 387 -10.91 1.98 17.16
CA ILE A 387 -10.98 1.53 18.55
C ILE A 387 -12.06 0.46 18.72
N SER A 388 -13.29 0.71 18.23
CA SER A 388 -14.40 -0.27 18.28
C SER A 388 -14.03 -1.57 17.57
N ARG A 389 -13.36 -1.49 16.41
CA ARG A 389 -12.93 -2.67 15.64
C ARG A 389 -11.89 -3.51 16.40
N VAL A 390 -10.86 -2.85 16.96
CA VAL A 390 -9.84 -3.52 17.78
C VAL A 390 -10.47 -4.18 19.01
N LEU A 391 -11.39 -3.48 19.68
CA LEU A 391 -12.15 -4.05 20.81
C LEU A 391 -12.94 -5.29 20.43
N THR A 392 -13.62 -5.27 19.27
CA THR A 392 -14.37 -6.42 18.77
C THR A 392 -13.47 -7.66 18.59
N PHE A 393 -12.27 -7.48 18.03
CA PHE A 393 -11.31 -8.57 17.90
C PHE A 393 -10.85 -9.11 19.26
N LEU A 394 -10.46 -8.21 20.16
CA LEU A 394 -9.95 -8.59 21.48
C LEU A 394 -11.02 -9.22 22.39
N HIS A 395 -12.32 -8.99 22.12
CA HIS A 395 -13.44 -9.64 22.82
C HIS A 395 -13.98 -10.86 22.06
N SER A 396 -13.39 -11.22 20.92
CA SER A 396 -13.70 -12.46 20.20
C SER A 396 -13.22 -13.69 20.99
N LYS A 397 -13.63 -14.90 20.57
CA LYS A 397 -13.17 -16.16 21.20
C LYS A 397 -11.64 -16.34 21.19
N GLN A 398 -10.98 -15.81 20.18
CA GLN A 398 -9.50 -15.87 20.03
C GLN A 398 -8.78 -14.86 20.92
N SER A 399 -9.47 -13.79 21.36
CA SER A 399 -8.92 -12.71 22.20
C SER A 399 -7.68 -12.00 21.61
N VAL A 400 -7.46 -12.10 20.30
CA VAL A 400 -6.39 -11.45 19.54
C VAL A 400 -6.96 -10.80 18.28
N ILE A 401 -6.23 -9.84 17.75
CA ILE A 401 -6.56 -9.18 16.49
C ILE A 401 -6.30 -10.15 15.34
N ASP A 402 -7.25 -10.23 14.40
CA ASP A 402 -7.13 -11.02 13.19
C ASP A 402 -5.90 -10.55 12.37
N GLU A 403 -4.96 -11.47 12.14
CA GLU A 403 -3.68 -11.15 11.50
C GLU A 403 -3.84 -10.81 10.01
N ASP A 404 -4.82 -11.38 9.32
CA ASP A 404 -5.10 -11.04 7.91
C ASP A 404 -5.65 -9.61 7.80
N TRP A 405 -6.52 -9.23 8.73
CA TRP A 405 -6.98 -7.85 8.80
C TRP A 405 -5.83 -6.89 9.13
N PHE A 406 -4.96 -7.24 10.08
CA PHE A 406 -3.81 -6.43 10.46
C PHE A 406 -2.81 -6.29 9.31
N ALA A 407 -2.52 -7.41 8.61
CA ALA A 407 -1.69 -7.44 7.40
C ALA A 407 -2.22 -6.49 6.32
N LYS A 408 -3.54 -6.51 6.09
CA LYS A 408 -4.20 -5.63 5.12
C LYS A 408 -4.05 -4.16 5.49
N GLN A 409 -4.16 -3.82 6.78
CA GLN A 409 -3.96 -2.43 7.23
C GLN A 409 -2.52 -1.97 7.01
N LEU A 410 -1.52 -2.82 7.28
CA LEU A 410 -0.12 -2.52 7.02
C LEU A 410 0.18 -2.40 5.52
N SER A 411 -0.43 -3.23 4.68
CA SER A 411 -0.22 -3.20 3.23
C SER A 411 -0.65 -1.89 2.59
N PHE A 412 -1.68 -1.20 3.12
CA PHE A 412 -2.06 0.14 2.65
C PHE A 412 -0.98 1.20 2.90
N CYS A 413 -0.13 0.97 3.89
CA CYS A 413 0.98 1.87 4.19
C CYS A 413 2.24 1.53 3.39
N ASP A 414 2.35 0.32 2.86
CA ASP A 414 3.54 -0.24 2.23
C ASP A 414 3.71 0.21 0.77
N ASN A 415 3.82 1.52 0.59
CA ASN A 415 4.12 2.13 -0.71
C ASN A 415 5.06 3.32 -0.51
N ALA A 416 6.30 3.20 -0.99
CA ALA A 416 7.33 4.25 -0.92
C ALA A 416 7.23 5.30 -2.04
N GLU A 417 6.28 5.18 -2.97
CA GLU A 417 6.07 6.16 -4.03
C GLU A 417 5.14 7.29 -3.57
N GLY A 418 5.32 8.47 -4.13
CA GLY A 418 4.47 9.62 -3.88
C GLY A 418 5.23 10.90 -3.55
N ASN A 419 4.47 11.94 -3.23
CA ASN A 419 5.02 13.23 -2.78
C ASN A 419 5.34 13.20 -1.27
N ILE A 420 5.97 14.26 -0.78
CA ILE A 420 6.38 14.42 0.64
C ILE A 420 5.19 14.24 1.59
N ASP A 421 4.02 14.80 1.25
CA ASP A 421 2.84 14.77 2.11
C ASP A 421 2.24 13.36 2.19
N ALA A 422 2.17 12.64 1.06
CA ALA A 422 1.69 11.26 1.01
C ALA A 422 2.59 10.33 1.82
N LEU A 423 3.92 10.47 1.72
CA LEU A 423 4.87 9.69 2.50
C LEU A 423 4.77 10.01 3.99
N SER A 424 4.67 11.30 4.36
CA SER A 424 4.48 11.73 5.75
C SER A 424 3.19 11.18 6.35
N GLN A 425 2.10 11.17 5.58
CA GLN A 425 0.82 10.60 6.00
C GLN A 425 0.92 9.09 6.21
N ARG A 426 1.56 8.35 5.30
CA ARG A 426 1.76 6.90 5.45
C ARG A 426 2.62 6.58 6.67
N ILE A 427 3.67 7.36 6.94
CA ILE A 427 4.49 7.22 8.16
C ILE A 427 3.63 7.40 9.41
N SER A 428 2.76 8.41 9.43
CA SER A 428 1.81 8.63 10.54
C SER A 428 0.85 7.44 10.71
N HIS A 429 0.37 6.86 9.61
CA HIS A 429 -0.49 5.68 9.64
C HIS A 429 0.24 4.43 10.17
N VAL A 430 1.46 4.16 9.70
CA VAL A 430 2.27 3.02 10.19
C VAL A 430 2.50 3.11 11.69
N ARG A 431 2.73 4.30 12.25
CA ARG A 431 2.96 4.50 13.69
C ARG A 431 1.81 4.02 14.56
N THR A 432 0.56 4.17 14.12
CA THR A 432 -0.61 3.59 14.83
C THR A 432 -0.50 2.06 14.87
N TRP A 433 -0.14 1.42 13.77
CA TRP A 433 0.02 -0.03 13.70
C TRP A 433 1.23 -0.52 14.48
N THR A 434 2.34 0.23 14.45
CA THR A 434 3.52 -0.03 15.28
C THR A 434 3.16 0.00 16.76
N PHE A 435 2.36 0.98 17.21
CA PHE A 435 1.88 1.04 18.59
C PHE A 435 1.05 -0.19 18.97
N ILE A 436 0.12 -0.62 18.12
CA ILE A 436 -0.71 -1.82 18.33
C ILE A 436 0.18 -3.08 18.37
N ALA A 437 1.13 -3.21 17.45
CA ALA A 437 2.06 -4.36 17.42
C ALA A 437 2.97 -4.46 18.65
N ASN A 438 3.23 -3.34 19.35
CA ASN A 438 4.00 -3.34 20.59
C ASN A 438 3.21 -3.78 21.85
N ARG A 439 1.90 -4.09 21.71
CA ARG A 439 1.09 -4.72 22.75
C ARG A 439 1.25 -6.23 22.65
N ALA A 440 1.85 -6.84 23.67
CA ALA A 440 2.30 -8.24 23.64
C ALA A 440 1.18 -9.26 23.50
N ASP A 441 -0.03 -8.92 23.96
CA ASP A 441 -1.22 -9.79 24.06
C ASP A 441 -2.32 -9.48 23.03
N TRP A 442 -2.04 -8.57 22.07
CA TRP A 442 -3.04 -8.17 21.08
C TRP A 442 -2.92 -8.90 19.73
N LEU A 443 -1.78 -9.47 19.44
CA LEU A 443 -1.48 -10.22 18.20
C LEU A 443 -0.92 -11.59 18.56
N GLU A 444 -1.10 -12.58 17.72
CA GLU A 444 -0.58 -13.94 17.91
C GLU A 444 0.95 -13.96 17.75
N ALA A 445 1.48 -13.24 16.76
CA ALA A 445 2.92 -13.13 16.47
C ALA A 445 3.45 -11.67 16.60
N PRO A 446 3.44 -11.06 17.81
CA PRO A 446 3.74 -9.63 17.97
C PRO A 446 5.14 -9.24 17.50
N LEU A 447 6.15 -10.07 17.71
CA LEU A 447 7.54 -9.79 17.30
C LEU A 447 7.67 -9.74 15.76
N TYR A 448 6.96 -10.59 15.04
CA TYR A 448 6.92 -10.56 13.58
C TYR A 448 6.34 -9.23 13.08
N TRP A 449 5.18 -8.84 13.62
CA TRP A 449 4.49 -7.62 13.21
C TRP A 449 5.22 -6.34 13.60
N GLN A 450 5.89 -6.34 14.75
CA GLN A 450 6.81 -5.25 15.13
C GLN A 450 7.95 -5.08 14.11
N GLY A 451 8.57 -6.20 13.72
CA GLY A 451 9.61 -6.22 12.68
C GLY A 451 9.11 -5.67 11.36
N ARG A 452 7.94 -6.14 10.91
CA ARG A 452 7.33 -5.74 9.64
C ARG A 452 6.91 -4.27 9.62
N ALA A 453 6.28 -3.78 10.69
CA ALA A 453 5.89 -2.38 10.80
C ALA A 453 7.12 -1.45 10.81
N ARG A 454 8.20 -1.84 11.50
CA ARG A 454 9.48 -1.10 11.50
C ARG A 454 10.11 -1.06 10.11
N GLU A 455 10.16 -2.19 9.40
CA GLU A 455 10.70 -2.26 8.04
C GLU A 455 9.97 -1.29 7.08
N ILE A 456 8.63 -1.23 7.17
CA ILE A 456 7.81 -0.30 6.39
C ILE A 456 8.11 1.16 6.79
N GLU A 457 8.16 1.46 8.11
CA GLU A 457 8.49 2.81 8.60
C GLU A 457 9.88 3.26 8.14
N ASP A 458 10.87 2.39 8.18
CA ASP A 458 12.24 2.67 7.75
C ASP A 458 12.30 2.97 6.25
N ARG A 459 11.66 2.13 5.42
CA ARG A 459 11.60 2.33 3.97
C ARG A 459 10.89 3.63 3.56
N LEU A 460 9.75 3.93 4.18
CA LEU A 460 9.03 5.18 3.98
C LEU A 460 9.87 6.39 4.43
N SER A 461 10.61 6.24 5.54
CA SER A 461 11.47 7.28 6.09
C SER A 461 12.64 7.60 5.17
N ASP A 462 13.24 6.58 4.56
CA ASP A 462 14.33 6.74 3.60
C ASP A 462 13.82 7.41 2.32
N ALA A 463 12.66 6.96 1.79
CA ALA A 463 12.03 7.60 0.64
C ALA A 463 11.66 9.07 0.91
N LEU A 464 11.15 9.37 2.09
CA LEU A 464 10.83 10.75 2.49
C LEU A 464 12.09 11.61 2.61
N HIS A 465 13.18 11.07 3.20
CA HIS A 465 14.46 11.76 3.28
C HIS A 465 15.00 12.09 1.89
N GLU A 466 14.95 11.14 0.97
CA GLU A 466 15.36 11.33 -0.41
C GLU A 466 14.56 12.43 -1.10
N LYS A 467 13.22 12.40 -0.98
CA LYS A 467 12.34 13.43 -1.55
C LYS A 467 12.58 14.83 -0.98
N LEU A 468 12.80 14.94 0.34
CA LEU A 468 13.16 16.20 0.98
C LEU A 468 14.50 16.72 0.47
N THR A 469 15.49 15.83 0.35
CA THR A 469 16.83 16.18 -0.13
C THR A 469 16.78 16.65 -1.59
N GLN A 470 16.10 15.91 -2.46
CA GLN A 470 15.90 16.30 -3.88
C GLN A 470 15.21 17.65 -4.02
N ARG A 471 14.18 17.91 -3.20
CA ARG A 471 13.40 19.16 -3.29
C ARG A 471 14.13 20.37 -2.74
N PHE A 472 14.89 20.24 -1.66
CA PHE A 472 15.39 21.40 -0.91
C PHE A 472 16.91 21.58 -0.89
N ILE A 473 17.70 20.69 -1.52
CA ILE A 473 19.16 20.76 -1.54
C ILE A 473 19.68 20.81 -2.98
N ASP A 474 20.34 21.89 -3.34
CA ASP A 474 20.84 22.17 -4.70
C ASP A 474 22.36 22.46 -4.74
N ARG A 475 22.98 22.68 -3.60
CA ARG A 475 24.36 23.17 -3.49
C ARG A 475 25.40 22.21 -4.09
N ARG A 476 25.22 20.90 -3.94
CA ARG A 476 26.13 19.88 -4.47
C ARG A 476 26.11 19.81 -5.98
N THR A 477 24.92 19.85 -6.56
CA THR A 477 24.74 19.86 -8.01
C THR A 477 25.44 21.05 -8.64
N SER A 478 25.35 22.25 -8.06
CA SER A 478 26.03 23.47 -8.58
C SER A 478 27.55 23.43 -8.40
N VAL A 479 28.09 22.80 -7.35
CA VAL A 479 29.54 22.60 -7.16
C VAL A 479 30.07 21.56 -8.16
N LEU A 480 29.34 20.46 -8.35
CA LEU A 480 29.63 19.42 -9.33
C LEU A 480 29.66 20.01 -10.74
N MET A 481 28.64 20.80 -11.10
CA MET A 481 28.54 21.48 -12.39
C MET A 481 29.69 22.48 -12.63
N ARG A 482 30.12 23.18 -11.59
CA ARG A 482 31.24 24.10 -11.66
C ARG A 482 32.57 23.37 -11.90
N ARG A 483 32.81 22.20 -11.28
CA ARG A 483 33.97 21.34 -11.52
C ARG A 483 33.96 20.74 -12.93
N LEU A 484 32.79 20.26 -13.37
CA LEU A 484 32.58 19.78 -14.74
C LEU A 484 32.90 20.82 -15.79
N ALA A 485 32.47 22.06 -15.59
CA ALA A 485 32.77 23.18 -16.52
C ALA A 485 34.28 23.50 -16.58
N LYS A 486 35.05 23.24 -15.51
CA LYS A 486 36.49 23.42 -15.45
C LYS A 486 37.29 22.24 -15.99
N LYS A 487 36.66 21.13 -16.43
CA LYS A 487 37.33 19.91 -16.92
C LYS A 487 38.30 19.29 -15.89
N GLU A 488 38.11 19.52 -14.62
CA GLU A 488 38.84 18.80 -13.56
C GLU A 488 38.47 17.31 -13.58
N GLY A 489 39.46 16.41 -13.47
CA GLY A 489 39.22 14.96 -13.50
C GLY A 489 38.23 14.56 -12.41
N LEU A 490 37.10 13.99 -12.79
CA LEU A 490 36.02 13.57 -11.88
C LEU A 490 36.19 12.11 -11.49
N MET A 491 36.08 11.80 -10.21
CA MET A 491 36.00 10.43 -9.74
C MET A 491 34.56 9.92 -9.89
N SER A 492 34.40 8.86 -10.66
CA SER A 492 33.12 8.18 -10.84
C SER A 492 33.19 6.77 -10.25
N SER A 493 32.15 6.39 -9.52
CA SER A 493 31.97 5.05 -8.97
C SER A 493 30.58 4.51 -9.31
N VAL A 494 30.50 3.21 -9.46
CA VAL A 494 29.22 2.48 -9.57
C VAL A 494 29.07 1.70 -8.27
N GLU A 495 27.98 1.94 -7.56
CA GLU A 495 27.65 1.26 -6.29
C GLU A 495 27.03 -0.11 -6.58
N GLU A 496 27.04 -1.01 -5.57
CA GLU A 496 26.51 -2.38 -5.71
C GLU A 496 25.02 -2.44 -6.10
N ASP A 497 24.25 -1.42 -5.75
CA ASP A 497 22.84 -1.28 -6.11
C ASP A 497 22.60 -0.74 -7.54
N GLY A 498 23.69 -0.50 -8.31
CA GLY A 498 23.65 0.06 -9.66
C GLY A 498 23.54 1.58 -9.72
N ALA A 499 23.59 2.29 -8.59
CA ALA A 499 23.65 3.73 -8.55
C ALA A 499 25.02 4.22 -9.08
N ILE A 500 24.98 5.27 -9.91
CA ILE A 500 26.18 5.88 -10.46
C ILE A 500 26.44 7.17 -9.71
N ALA A 501 27.53 7.19 -8.98
CA ALA A 501 27.96 8.39 -8.29
C ALA A 501 29.17 9.03 -9.03
N VAL A 502 29.09 10.35 -9.22
CA VAL A 502 30.21 11.18 -9.68
C VAL A 502 30.53 12.16 -8.55
N GLU A 503 31.75 12.11 -8.02
CA GLU A 503 32.17 12.87 -6.83
C GLU A 503 31.30 12.60 -5.57
N GLY A 504 30.76 11.36 -5.45
CA GLY A 504 29.88 10.96 -4.36
C GLY A 504 28.41 11.39 -4.53
N GLU A 505 28.04 12.00 -5.64
CA GLU A 505 26.63 12.33 -5.97
C GLU A 505 26.05 11.32 -6.96
N VAL A 506 24.89 10.76 -6.61
CA VAL A 506 24.17 9.83 -7.48
C VAL A 506 23.51 10.61 -8.62
N ILE A 507 24.05 10.44 -9.84
CA ILE A 507 23.55 11.08 -11.06
C ILE A 507 22.54 10.26 -11.83
N GLY A 508 22.39 8.99 -11.48
CA GLY A 508 21.45 8.06 -12.10
C GLY A 508 21.70 6.64 -11.65
N ARG A 509 21.03 5.70 -12.31
CA ARG A 509 21.13 4.27 -11.99
C ARG A 509 21.23 3.44 -13.26
N ILE A 510 22.02 2.37 -13.26
CA ILE A 510 21.98 1.35 -14.29
C ILE A 510 20.82 0.40 -14.00
N ALA A 511 19.83 0.35 -14.91
CA ALA A 511 18.75 -0.61 -14.89
C ALA A 511 18.98 -1.66 -16.00
N GLY A 512 19.46 -2.83 -15.62
CA GLY A 512 19.87 -3.83 -16.59
C GLY A 512 21.08 -3.37 -17.41
N LEU A 513 20.87 -3.11 -18.71
CA LEU A 513 21.88 -2.62 -19.66
C LEU A 513 21.66 -1.17 -20.10
N SER A 514 20.72 -0.46 -19.46
CA SER A 514 20.37 0.91 -19.79
C SER A 514 20.62 1.85 -18.60
N PHE A 515 21.03 3.08 -18.89
CA PHE A 515 21.19 4.13 -17.91
C PHE A 515 19.90 4.94 -17.76
N ILE A 516 19.38 5.00 -16.52
CA ILE A 516 18.25 5.85 -16.16
C ILE A 516 18.82 7.09 -15.46
N PRO A 517 18.75 8.27 -16.09
CA PRO A 517 19.19 9.51 -15.44
C PRO A 517 18.31 9.84 -14.25
N GLY A 518 18.92 10.26 -13.14
CA GLY A 518 18.22 10.82 -11.99
C GLY A 518 17.59 12.18 -12.30
N GLU A 519 16.66 12.64 -11.45
CA GLU A 519 15.97 13.93 -11.60
C GLU A 519 16.95 15.13 -11.66
N ALA A 520 18.14 14.99 -11.09
CA ALA A 520 19.23 15.97 -11.16
C ALA A 520 19.68 16.29 -12.61
N LEU A 521 19.37 15.44 -13.58
CA LEU A 521 19.77 15.57 -14.98
C LEU A 521 18.68 16.13 -15.92
N ALA A 522 17.51 16.52 -15.39
CA ALA A 522 16.39 17.02 -16.20
C ALA A 522 16.60 18.47 -16.75
N GLY A 523 17.65 19.17 -16.31
CA GLY A 523 17.99 20.55 -16.76
C GLY A 523 18.96 20.57 -17.96
N GLY A 524 19.09 21.74 -18.61
CA GLY A 524 19.85 21.92 -19.86
C GLY A 524 21.36 21.60 -19.84
N GLU A 525 21.93 21.26 -18.69
CA GLU A 525 23.36 20.93 -18.49
C GLU A 525 23.63 19.41 -18.56
N THR A 526 22.62 18.63 -18.90
CA THR A 526 22.60 17.15 -19.00
C THR A 526 23.73 16.55 -19.87
N ARG A 527 24.24 17.32 -20.87
CA ARG A 527 25.16 16.80 -21.88
C ARG A 527 26.56 16.52 -21.32
N LEU A 528 27.07 17.37 -20.43
CA LEU A 528 28.41 17.23 -19.84
C LEU A 528 28.46 16.16 -18.74
N LEU A 529 27.46 16.09 -17.89
CA LEU A 529 27.30 15.01 -16.88
C LEU A 529 27.16 13.64 -17.55
N LYS A 530 26.37 13.58 -18.61
CA LYS A 530 26.23 12.39 -19.44
C LYS A 530 27.56 11.93 -20.02
N GLN A 531 28.43 12.85 -20.43
CA GLN A 531 29.74 12.57 -21.02
C GLN A 531 30.76 12.07 -19.96
N ALA A 532 30.73 12.58 -18.73
CA ALA A 532 31.59 12.11 -17.63
C ALA A 532 31.14 10.73 -17.10
N ALA A 533 29.82 10.50 -17.02
CA ALA A 533 29.25 9.20 -16.67
C ALA A 533 29.50 8.12 -17.73
N LEU A 534 29.56 8.51 -19.03
CA LEU A 534 29.71 7.60 -20.17
C LEU A 534 30.92 6.68 -20.05
N GLN A 535 32.02 7.14 -19.51
CA GLN A 535 33.26 6.37 -19.42
C GLN A 535 33.20 5.26 -18.37
N ALA A 536 32.60 5.56 -17.18
CA ALA A 536 32.36 4.55 -16.13
C ALA A 536 31.27 3.57 -16.55
N LEU A 537 30.20 4.08 -17.16
CA LEU A 537 29.06 3.32 -17.68
C LEU A 537 29.51 2.28 -18.72
N THR A 538 30.38 2.64 -19.65
CA THR A 538 30.81 1.73 -20.72
C THR A 538 31.50 0.49 -20.16
N THR A 539 32.32 0.64 -19.10
CA THR A 539 33.02 -0.48 -18.46
C THR A 539 32.03 -1.40 -17.74
N GLU A 540 31.09 -0.83 -16.98
CA GLU A 540 30.12 -1.59 -16.19
C GLU A 540 29.07 -2.27 -17.10
N VAL A 541 28.52 -1.57 -18.10
CA VAL A 541 27.56 -2.14 -19.06
C VAL A 541 28.21 -3.29 -19.84
N THR A 542 29.49 -3.16 -20.20
CA THR A 542 30.27 -4.23 -20.85
C THR A 542 30.40 -5.46 -19.92
N ALA A 543 30.77 -5.27 -18.66
CA ALA A 543 30.89 -6.33 -17.68
C ALA A 543 29.54 -7.05 -17.45
N ARG A 544 28.45 -6.30 -17.32
CA ARG A 544 27.09 -6.84 -17.19
C ARG A 544 26.64 -7.62 -18.44
N ALA A 545 26.92 -7.12 -19.62
CA ALA A 545 26.60 -7.80 -20.87
C ALA A 545 27.34 -9.15 -21.01
N ILE A 546 28.60 -9.20 -20.62
CA ILE A 546 29.40 -10.44 -20.60
C ILE A 546 28.81 -11.44 -19.57
N SER A 547 28.48 -10.97 -18.36
CA SER A 547 27.83 -11.78 -17.35
C SER A 547 26.50 -12.32 -17.84
N LEU A 548 25.67 -11.50 -18.46
CA LEU A 548 24.38 -11.86 -19.00
C LEU A 548 24.49 -12.90 -20.15
N ALA A 549 25.50 -12.80 -21.02
CA ALA A 549 25.73 -13.75 -22.10
C ALA A 549 25.99 -15.18 -21.57
N THR A 550 26.45 -15.33 -20.34
CA THR A 550 26.74 -16.61 -19.66
C THR A 550 25.75 -17.00 -18.58
N THR A 551 24.76 -16.13 -18.31
CA THR A 551 23.77 -16.32 -17.22
C THR A 551 22.88 -17.56 -17.44
N ALA A 552 22.53 -18.28 -16.36
CA ALA A 552 21.66 -19.44 -16.39
C ALA A 552 20.18 -19.04 -16.68
N ASP A 553 19.41 -19.98 -17.27
CA ASP A 553 17.99 -19.73 -17.58
C ASP A 553 17.15 -19.45 -16.30
N THR A 554 17.59 -19.93 -15.13
CA THR A 554 16.90 -19.74 -13.84
C THR A 554 16.92 -18.30 -13.31
N GLU A 555 17.85 -17.49 -13.78
CA GLU A 555 17.97 -16.08 -13.40
C GLU A 555 17.18 -15.15 -14.34
N LEU A 556 16.70 -15.67 -15.46
CA LEU A 556 15.89 -14.94 -16.43
C LEU A 556 14.42 -15.21 -16.19
N ARG A 557 13.59 -14.18 -16.30
CA ARG A 557 12.13 -14.30 -16.20
C ARG A 557 11.46 -13.60 -17.38
N LEU A 558 10.44 -14.25 -17.93
CA LEU A 558 9.60 -13.66 -18.95
C LEU A 558 8.36 -13.07 -18.29
N SER A 559 8.11 -11.77 -18.48
CA SER A 559 6.91 -11.08 -18.01
C SER A 559 5.71 -11.38 -18.92
N ARG A 560 4.49 -11.16 -18.42
CA ARG A 560 3.26 -11.23 -19.23
C ARG A 560 3.20 -10.20 -20.37
N GLN A 561 3.97 -9.13 -20.26
CA GLN A 561 4.06 -8.06 -21.25
C GLN A 561 5.11 -8.35 -22.34
N GLY A 562 5.79 -9.49 -22.26
CA GLY A 562 6.83 -9.88 -23.19
C GLY A 562 8.21 -9.28 -22.90
N ASP A 563 8.41 -8.71 -21.71
CA ASP A 563 9.72 -8.23 -21.29
C ASP A 563 10.52 -9.37 -20.66
N ILE A 564 11.79 -9.47 -20.98
CA ILE A 564 12.72 -10.41 -20.35
C ILE A 564 13.41 -9.65 -19.22
N VAL A 565 13.25 -10.15 -18.00
CA VAL A 565 13.73 -9.54 -16.75
C VAL A 565 14.93 -10.31 -16.22
N TRP A 566 16.00 -9.59 -15.89
CA TRP A 566 17.20 -10.06 -15.20
C TRP A 566 17.52 -9.13 -14.03
N GLN A 567 17.77 -9.68 -12.85
CA GLN A 567 18.05 -8.91 -11.63
C GLN A 567 17.02 -7.77 -11.36
N GLY A 568 15.72 -8.05 -11.66
CA GLY A 568 14.64 -7.07 -11.45
C GLY A 568 14.45 -6.03 -12.57
N HIS A 569 15.31 -6.01 -13.58
CA HIS A 569 15.25 -5.03 -14.68
C HIS A 569 14.92 -5.66 -16.03
N ALA A 570 14.13 -4.97 -16.85
CA ALA A 570 13.86 -5.38 -18.22
C ALA A 570 15.11 -5.19 -19.09
N ILE A 571 15.60 -6.28 -19.71
CA ILE A 571 16.81 -6.30 -20.55
C ILE A 571 16.51 -6.65 -21.99
N GLY A 572 15.33 -7.13 -22.29
CA GLY A 572 14.88 -7.48 -23.62
C GLY A 572 13.37 -7.44 -23.73
N LYS A 573 12.87 -7.26 -24.94
CA LYS A 573 11.44 -7.26 -25.27
C LYS A 573 11.17 -8.18 -26.43
N LEU A 574 10.03 -8.90 -26.35
CA LEU A 574 9.59 -9.74 -27.43
C LEU A 574 8.87 -8.92 -28.51
N HIS A 575 9.22 -9.20 -29.74
CA HIS A 575 8.57 -8.70 -30.92
C HIS A 575 8.06 -9.84 -31.81
N PRO A 576 7.08 -9.58 -32.69
CA PRO A 576 6.61 -10.57 -33.64
C PRO A 576 7.76 -11.10 -34.49
N GLY A 577 7.90 -12.43 -34.59
CA GLY A 577 8.90 -13.08 -35.43
C GLY A 577 8.42 -13.41 -36.83
N ASP A 578 9.21 -14.24 -37.53
CA ASP A 578 8.90 -14.72 -38.87
C ASP A 578 7.80 -15.77 -38.86
N THR A 579 7.75 -16.60 -37.83
CA THR A 579 6.72 -17.59 -37.58
C THR A 579 5.90 -17.24 -36.35
N ARG A 580 4.64 -17.71 -36.32
CA ARG A 580 3.68 -17.41 -35.25
C ARG A 580 4.17 -17.80 -33.86
N PHE A 581 4.92 -18.90 -33.74
CA PHE A 581 5.35 -19.44 -32.44
C PHE A 581 6.81 -19.15 -32.09
N LYS A 582 7.53 -18.38 -32.92
CA LYS A 582 8.93 -18.01 -32.69
C LYS A 582 9.07 -16.48 -32.67
N PRO A 583 8.77 -15.82 -31.54
CA PRO A 583 8.96 -14.40 -31.41
C PRO A 583 10.44 -14.03 -31.42
N ARG A 584 10.76 -12.83 -31.89
CA ARG A 584 12.11 -12.27 -31.93
C ARG A 584 12.37 -11.46 -30.66
N VAL A 585 13.58 -11.51 -30.15
CA VAL A 585 14.03 -10.73 -28.99
C VAL A 585 14.78 -9.48 -29.47
N ASP A 586 14.34 -8.32 -29.00
CA ASP A 586 15.12 -7.08 -29.10
C ASP A 586 15.71 -6.73 -27.72
N VAL A 587 17.01 -6.41 -27.69
CA VAL A 587 17.72 -6.08 -26.46
C VAL A 587 17.45 -4.63 -26.07
N ILE A 588 17.02 -4.41 -24.84
CA ILE A 588 16.87 -3.09 -24.24
C ILE A 588 18.24 -2.67 -23.67
N ALA A 589 18.96 -1.87 -24.43
CA ALA A 589 20.26 -1.35 -24.05
C ALA A 589 20.50 0.00 -24.71
N ASP A 590 21.26 0.87 -24.06
CA ASP A 590 21.69 2.14 -24.61
C ASP A 590 22.75 1.94 -25.73
N ASP A 591 23.04 3.01 -26.46
CA ASP A 591 24.07 3.05 -27.54
C ASP A 591 25.51 2.82 -27.02
N LEU A 592 25.65 2.64 -25.70
CA LEU A 592 26.95 2.36 -25.05
C LEU A 592 27.42 0.92 -25.23
N LEU A 593 26.51 0.01 -25.55
CA LEU A 593 26.84 -1.41 -25.71
C LEU A 593 27.39 -1.67 -27.10
N ASN A 594 28.58 -2.29 -27.14
CA ASN A 594 29.20 -2.70 -28.38
C ASN A 594 28.25 -3.60 -29.19
N PRO A 595 28.09 -3.39 -30.52
CA PRO A 595 27.22 -4.17 -31.40
C PRO A 595 27.46 -5.70 -31.30
N SER A 596 28.69 -6.13 -31.20
CA SER A 596 29.04 -7.56 -31.07
C SER A 596 28.48 -8.16 -29.77
N LEU A 597 28.68 -7.45 -28.64
CA LEU A 597 28.13 -7.90 -27.33
C LEU A 597 26.61 -7.82 -27.31
N ARG A 598 26.01 -6.84 -27.99
CA ARG A 598 24.56 -6.76 -28.13
C ARG A 598 24.00 -7.98 -28.87
N ASP A 599 24.71 -8.45 -29.90
CA ASP A 599 24.33 -9.66 -30.63
C ASP A 599 24.49 -10.94 -29.78
N ASP A 600 25.54 -11.04 -28.97
CA ASP A 600 25.75 -12.16 -28.04
C ASP A 600 24.64 -12.23 -26.99
N VAL A 601 24.31 -11.08 -26.40
CA VAL A 601 23.19 -10.97 -25.45
C VAL A 601 21.87 -11.34 -26.14
N ARG A 602 21.62 -10.84 -27.35
CA ARG A 602 20.40 -11.15 -28.11
C ARG A 602 20.29 -12.65 -28.36
N GLN A 603 21.37 -13.29 -28.80
CA GLN A 603 21.39 -14.75 -29.02
C GLN A 603 21.14 -15.53 -27.74
N ARG A 604 21.71 -15.07 -26.61
CA ARG A 604 21.50 -15.72 -25.31
C ARG A 604 20.02 -15.61 -24.89
N LEU A 605 19.43 -14.42 -25.00
CA LEU A 605 18.02 -14.20 -24.66
C LEU A 605 17.10 -14.96 -25.62
N GLN A 606 17.42 -15.01 -26.92
CA GLN A 606 16.65 -15.79 -27.88
C GLN A 606 16.63 -17.28 -27.52
N LYS A 607 17.78 -17.84 -27.15
CA LYS A 607 17.88 -19.25 -26.68
C LYS A 607 17.02 -19.52 -25.44
N PHE A 608 16.98 -18.58 -24.50
CA PHE A 608 16.11 -18.69 -23.33
C PHE A 608 14.63 -18.67 -23.71
N VAL A 609 14.23 -17.77 -24.61
CA VAL A 609 12.86 -17.68 -25.12
C VAL A 609 12.49 -18.96 -25.84
N ASP A 610 13.30 -19.41 -26.80
CA ASP A 610 13.04 -20.63 -27.58
C ASP A 610 12.84 -21.85 -26.68
N ARG A 611 13.67 -22.01 -25.65
CA ARG A 611 13.54 -23.12 -24.67
C ARG A 611 12.27 -22.99 -23.83
N THR A 612 11.97 -21.77 -23.36
CA THR A 612 10.78 -21.51 -22.53
C THR A 612 9.51 -21.81 -23.31
N PHE A 613 9.43 -21.35 -24.58
CA PHE A 613 8.28 -21.63 -25.44
C PHE A 613 8.22 -23.10 -25.81
N ALA A 614 9.33 -23.74 -26.22
CA ALA A 614 9.36 -25.16 -26.52
C ALA A 614 8.87 -26.03 -25.34
N ALA A 615 9.22 -25.68 -24.11
CA ALA A 615 8.81 -26.43 -22.94
C ALA A 615 7.30 -26.23 -22.57
N GLN A 616 6.76 -25.01 -22.73
CA GLN A 616 5.42 -24.69 -22.27
C GLN A 616 4.33 -24.96 -23.33
N ILE A 617 4.63 -24.77 -24.62
CA ILE A 617 3.68 -24.97 -25.72
C ILE A 617 4.05 -26.16 -26.61
N GLU A 618 4.86 -27.10 -26.12
CA GLU A 618 5.30 -28.32 -26.83
C GLU A 618 4.16 -29.05 -27.57
N PRO A 619 2.95 -29.27 -26.95
CA PRO A 619 1.85 -29.93 -27.66
C PRO A 619 1.36 -29.18 -28.89
N LEU A 620 1.48 -27.83 -28.88
CA LEU A 620 1.10 -26.98 -29.99
C LEU A 620 2.10 -27.06 -31.14
N LEU A 621 3.40 -27.01 -30.80
CA LEU A 621 4.48 -27.14 -31.76
C LEU A 621 4.46 -28.52 -32.46
N LYS A 622 4.29 -29.60 -31.69
CA LYS A 622 4.12 -30.95 -32.23
C LYS A 622 2.92 -31.08 -33.15
N LEU A 623 1.83 -30.34 -32.88
CA LEU A 623 0.63 -30.37 -33.71
C LEU A 623 0.81 -29.55 -35.01
N GLU A 624 1.61 -28.49 -34.99
CA GLU A 624 1.98 -27.71 -36.18
C GLU A 624 2.86 -28.51 -37.14
N GLU A 625 3.89 -29.20 -36.62
CA GLU A 625 4.78 -30.06 -37.38
C GLU A 625 4.06 -31.29 -37.92
N ALA A 626 3.13 -31.87 -37.13
CA ALA A 626 2.22 -32.96 -37.42
C ALA A 626 2.86 -34.06 -38.29
N GLU A 627 4.03 -34.57 -37.93
CA GLU A 627 4.68 -35.69 -38.64
C GLU A 627 3.81 -36.96 -38.60
N GLY A 628 3.65 -37.62 -39.75
CA GLY A 628 2.88 -38.86 -39.83
C GLY A 628 1.35 -38.67 -39.94
N ILE A 629 0.86 -37.48 -40.20
CA ILE A 629 -0.55 -37.19 -40.47
C ILE A 629 -0.71 -36.62 -41.90
N GLU A 630 -1.65 -37.16 -42.65
CA GLU A 630 -1.91 -36.76 -44.05
C GLU A 630 -3.34 -36.27 -44.27
N ASN A 631 -3.55 -35.55 -45.35
CA ASN A 631 -4.86 -35.08 -45.87
C ASN A 631 -5.69 -34.21 -44.89
N THR A 632 -6.97 -34.49 -44.74
CA THR A 632 -7.97 -33.73 -43.99
C THR A 632 -7.60 -33.63 -42.50
N VAL A 633 -6.92 -34.64 -41.94
CA VAL A 633 -6.47 -34.66 -40.55
C VAL A 633 -5.38 -33.63 -40.30
N ARG A 634 -4.45 -33.49 -41.22
CA ARG A 634 -3.42 -32.43 -41.19
C ARG A 634 -4.01 -31.04 -41.30
N GLY A 635 -5.05 -30.88 -42.15
CA GLY A 635 -5.78 -29.64 -42.23
C GLY A 635 -6.44 -29.19 -40.92
N LEU A 636 -7.07 -30.16 -40.22
CA LEU A 636 -7.68 -29.90 -38.91
C LEU A 636 -6.60 -29.64 -37.85
N ALA A 637 -5.49 -30.39 -37.85
CA ALA A 637 -4.36 -30.15 -36.92
C ALA A 637 -3.80 -28.73 -37.09
N TYR A 638 -3.58 -28.30 -38.34
CA TYR A 638 -3.16 -26.94 -38.65
C TYR A 638 -4.15 -25.88 -38.19
N ARG A 639 -5.46 -26.07 -38.37
CA ARG A 639 -6.50 -25.14 -37.90
C ARG A 639 -6.54 -25.05 -36.36
N ILE A 640 -6.28 -26.16 -35.65
CA ILE A 640 -6.19 -26.13 -34.20
C ILE A 640 -4.94 -25.35 -33.79
N ALA A 641 -3.78 -25.56 -34.46
CA ALA A 641 -2.55 -24.83 -34.17
C ALA A 641 -2.73 -23.33 -34.50
N GLU A 642 -3.33 -22.99 -35.63
CA GLU A 642 -3.64 -21.62 -36.05
C GLU A 642 -4.51 -20.88 -35.01
N ASN A 643 -5.43 -21.59 -34.37
CA ASN A 643 -6.25 -21.05 -33.27
C ASN A 643 -5.61 -21.26 -31.87
N PHE A 644 -4.28 -21.37 -31.79
CA PHE A 644 -3.53 -21.52 -30.55
C PHE A 644 -4.05 -22.62 -29.63
N GLY A 645 -4.57 -23.72 -30.20
CA GLY A 645 -4.96 -24.90 -29.48
C GLY A 645 -6.39 -24.92 -28.92
N VAL A 646 -7.24 -23.93 -29.26
CA VAL A 646 -8.68 -23.91 -28.90
C VAL A 646 -9.50 -23.52 -30.12
N LEU A 647 -10.23 -24.48 -30.68
CA LEU A 647 -11.03 -24.29 -31.88
C LEU A 647 -12.54 -24.51 -31.58
N PRO A 648 -13.42 -23.54 -31.88
CA PRO A 648 -14.87 -23.75 -31.76
C PRO A 648 -15.34 -24.83 -32.75
N ARG A 649 -16.13 -25.79 -32.24
CA ARG A 649 -16.60 -26.92 -33.06
C ARG A 649 -17.56 -26.54 -34.17
N GLU A 650 -18.27 -25.43 -34.00
CA GLU A 650 -19.26 -24.93 -34.99
C GLU A 650 -18.63 -24.70 -36.37
N GLY A 651 -17.43 -24.18 -36.44
CA GLY A 651 -16.72 -23.92 -37.71
C GLY A 651 -16.10 -25.14 -38.38
N VAL A 652 -16.13 -26.34 -37.75
CA VAL A 652 -15.44 -27.55 -38.24
C VAL A 652 -16.30 -28.81 -38.14
N GLN A 653 -17.61 -28.67 -37.98
CA GLN A 653 -18.53 -29.82 -37.75
C GLN A 653 -18.49 -30.84 -38.87
N GLU A 654 -18.47 -30.41 -40.10
CA GLU A 654 -18.46 -31.30 -41.28
C GLU A 654 -17.11 -32.04 -41.38
N GLU A 655 -15.99 -31.33 -41.17
CA GLU A 655 -14.68 -31.92 -41.17
C GLU A 655 -14.54 -33.02 -40.05
N VAL A 656 -15.06 -32.70 -38.87
CA VAL A 656 -15.04 -33.68 -37.72
C VAL A 656 -15.95 -34.87 -37.99
N LYS A 657 -17.04 -34.73 -38.72
CA LYS A 657 -17.93 -35.88 -39.08
C LYS A 657 -17.24 -36.83 -40.04
N THR A 658 -16.42 -36.34 -40.97
CA THR A 658 -15.71 -37.14 -41.99
C THR A 658 -14.51 -37.91 -41.43
N LEU A 659 -14.00 -37.55 -40.22
CA LEU A 659 -12.89 -38.21 -39.59
C LEU A 659 -13.23 -39.65 -39.17
N SER A 660 -12.37 -40.61 -39.57
CA SER A 660 -12.39 -41.97 -39.06
C SER A 660 -12.08 -42.06 -37.59
N GLN A 661 -12.31 -43.21 -36.95
CA GLN A 661 -11.97 -43.41 -35.54
C GLN A 661 -10.47 -43.45 -35.33
N ASP A 662 -9.69 -43.97 -36.30
CA ASP A 662 -8.23 -43.98 -36.29
C ASP A 662 -7.64 -42.57 -36.41
N ASP A 663 -8.23 -41.73 -37.24
CA ASP A 663 -7.81 -40.32 -37.40
C ASP A 663 -8.04 -39.54 -36.10
N ARG A 664 -9.20 -39.77 -35.45
CA ARG A 664 -9.45 -39.18 -34.12
C ARG A 664 -8.49 -39.74 -33.05
N ALA A 665 -8.08 -41.02 -33.16
CA ALA A 665 -7.11 -41.59 -32.22
C ALA A 665 -5.72 -40.97 -32.42
N LYS A 666 -5.30 -40.72 -33.67
CA LYS A 666 -4.06 -40.00 -33.99
C LYS A 666 -4.03 -38.60 -33.37
N LEU A 667 -5.10 -37.78 -33.57
CA LEU A 667 -5.19 -36.46 -32.99
C LEU A 667 -5.23 -36.46 -31.44
N ARG A 668 -5.88 -37.48 -30.83
CA ARG A 668 -5.81 -37.69 -29.38
C ARG A 668 -4.40 -38.00 -28.89
N GLY A 669 -3.60 -38.68 -29.70
CA GLY A 669 -2.17 -38.96 -29.44
C GLY A 669 -1.34 -37.65 -29.31
N PHE A 670 -1.71 -36.60 -30.02
CA PHE A 670 -1.15 -35.26 -29.85
C PHE A 670 -1.77 -34.46 -28.68
N GLY A 671 -2.66 -35.07 -27.89
CA GLY A 671 -3.30 -34.43 -26.75
C GLY A 671 -4.58 -33.65 -27.09
N VAL A 672 -5.09 -33.75 -28.32
CA VAL A 672 -6.34 -33.04 -28.72
C VAL A 672 -7.55 -33.72 -28.09
N ARG A 673 -8.40 -32.96 -27.42
CA ARG A 673 -9.68 -33.37 -26.88
C ARG A 673 -10.84 -32.86 -27.77
N PHE A 674 -11.70 -33.74 -28.18
CA PHE A 674 -12.93 -33.43 -28.91
C PHE A 674 -14.07 -33.26 -27.90
N GLY A 675 -14.43 -32.01 -27.61
CA GLY A 675 -15.56 -31.70 -26.75
C GLY A 675 -16.87 -31.54 -27.51
N ALA A 676 -17.95 -31.26 -26.79
CA ALA A 676 -19.27 -31.02 -27.38
C ALA A 676 -19.33 -29.67 -28.14
N HIS A 677 -18.67 -28.64 -27.61
CA HIS A 677 -18.68 -27.29 -28.10
C HIS A 677 -17.33 -26.79 -28.61
N SER A 678 -16.23 -27.41 -28.18
CA SER A 678 -14.87 -26.98 -28.51
C SER A 678 -13.94 -28.16 -28.72
N ILE A 679 -12.95 -28.02 -29.61
CA ILE A 679 -11.82 -28.90 -29.78
C ILE A 679 -10.62 -28.21 -29.20
N PHE A 680 -9.95 -28.82 -28.21
CA PHE A 680 -8.91 -28.11 -27.46
C PHE A 680 -7.82 -29.03 -26.94
N LEU A 681 -6.68 -28.46 -26.56
CA LEU A 681 -5.59 -29.17 -25.88
C LEU A 681 -5.62 -28.85 -24.37
N PRO A 682 -6.01 -29.80 -23.51
CA PRO A 682 -6.10 -29.54 -22.05
C PRO A 682 -4.79 -29.08 -21.42
N ALA A 683 -3.65 -29.54 -21.91
CA ALA A 683 -2.32 -29.15 -21.44
C ALA A 683 -2.09 -27.63 -21.57
N LEU A 684 -2.68 -27.01 -22.59
CA LEU A 684 -2.55 -25.57 -22.86
C LEU A 684 -3.52 -24.67 -22.06
N LEU A 685 -4.47 -25.26 -21.33
CA LEU A 685 -5.38 -24.52 -20.45
C LEU A 685 -4.77 -24.24 -19.06
N LYS A 686 -3.57 -24.73 -18.80
CA LYS A 686 -2.81 -24.41 -17.58
C LYS A 686 -2.35 -22.93 -17.61
N PRO A 687 -2.15 -22.26 -16.47
CA PRO A 687 -1.83 -20.84 -16.41
C PRO A 687 -0.65 -20.41 -17.25
N ALA A 688 0.51 -21.05 -17.10
CA ALA A 688 1.74 -20.67 -17.80
C ALA A 688 1.65 -20.82 -19.34
N PRO A 689 1.19 -21.96 -19.93
CA PRO A 689 0.93 -22.03 -21.35
C PRO A 689 -0.11 -21.04 -21.86
N THR A 690 -1.12 -20.74 -21.05
CA THR A 690 -2.19 -19.79 -21.43
C THR A 690 -1.65 -18.37 -21.53
N ASP A 691 -0.86 -17.91 -20.54
CA ASP A 691 -0.19 -16.59 -20.58
C ASP A 691 0.71 -16.46 -21.83
N LEU A 692 1.48 -17.49 -22.17
CA LEU A 692 2.36 -17.46 -23.34
C LEU A 692 1.59 -17.45 -24.67
N ARG A 693 0.49 -18.21 -24.78
CA ARG A 693 -0.35 -18.20 -25.99
C ARG A 693 -1.02 -16.84 -26.20
N LEU A 694 -1.49 -16.23 -25.11
CA LEU A 694 -2.07 -14.89 -25.17
C LEU A 694 -1.04 -13.86 -25.62
N LEU A 695 0.19 -13.94 -25.07
CA LEU A 695 1.30 -13.09 -25.45
C LEU A 695 1.63 -13.23 -26.94
N LEU A 696 1.77 -14.46 -27.46
CA LEU A 696 2.05 -14.70 -28.87
C LEU A 696 0.96 -14.15 -29.79
N TRP A 697 -0.30 -14.40 -29.44
CA TRP A 697 -1.42 -13.88 -30.18
C TRP A 697 -1.48 -12.35 -30.16
N TRP A 698 -1.21 -11.73 -29.01
CA TRP A 698 -1.17 -10.28 -28.88
C TRP A 698 -0.08 -9.66 -29.74
N LEU A 699 1.11 -10.29 -29.77
CA LEU A 699 2.21 -9.90 -30.64
C LEU A 699 1.81 -10.01 -32.12
N GLU A 700 1.12 -11.09 -32.52
CA GLU A 700 0.62 -11.28 -33.88
C GLU A 700 -0.41 -10.22 -34.28
N GLN A 701 -1.38 -9.95 -33.40
CA GLN A 701 -2.39 -8.91 -33.61
C GLN A 701 -1.77 -7.51 -33.65
N SER A 702 -0.75 -7.26 -32.87
CA SER A 702 0.00 -6.00 -32.89
C SER A 702 0.74 -5.79 -34.21
N LYS A 703 1.28 -6.86 -34.82
CA LYS A 703 1.88 -6.83 -36.16
C LYS A 703 0.85 -6.43 -37.23
N ALA A 704 -0.38 -6.88 -37.08
CA ALA A 704 -1.49 -6.54 -37.96
C ALA A 704 -2.16 -5.18 -37.66
N ASN A 705 -1.67 -4.42 -36.65
CA ASN A 705 -2.28 -3.18 -36.13
C ASN A 705 -3.74 -3.35 -35.68
N ALA A 706 -4.13 -4.56 -35.29
CA ALA A 706 -5.47 -4.85 -34.83
C ALA A 706 -5.67 -4.54 -33.33
N VAL A 707 -4.57 -4.54 -32.58
CA VAL A 707 -4.55 -4.20 -31.15
C VAL A 707 -3.37 -3.27 -30.84
N SER A 708 -3.52 -2.43 -29.80
CA SER A 708 -2.47 -1.54 -29.29
C SER A 708 -2.48 -1.52 -27.76
N GLY A 709 -1.34 -1.23 -27.15
CA GLY A 709 -1.20 -1.16 -25.70
C GLY A 709 -0.71 -2.47 -25.05
N PRO A 710 -0.73 -2.54 -23.72
CA PRO A 710 -0.24 -3.68 -22.95
C PRO A 710 -1.15 -4.91 -23.14
N VAL A 711 -0.57 -6.11 -22.99
CA VAL A 711 -1.33 -7.36 -22.99
C VAL A 711 -2.33 -7.34 -21.82
N PRO A 712 -3.63 -7.51 -22.06
CA PRO A 712 -4.64 -7.50 -21.00
C PRO A 712 -4.40 -8.63 -20.00
N ALA A 713 -4.71 -8.36 -18.73
CA ALA A 713 -4.60 -9.38 -17.70
C ALA A 713 -5.68 -10.45 -17.87
N LEU A 714 -5.28 -11.72 -17.76
CA LEU A 714 -6.22 -12.84 -17.69
C LEU A 714 -6.97 -12.80 -16.34
N PRO A 715 -8.19 -13.35 -16.30
CA PRO A 715 -8.91 -13.53 -15.05
C PRO A 715 -8.08 -14.29 -14.01
N PRO A 716 -8.30 -14.05 -12.71
CA PRO A 716 -7.64 -14.80 -11.65
C PRO A 716 -7.82 -16.30 -11.82
N ASN A 717 -6.75 -17.07 -11.54
CA ASN A 717 -6.79 -18.52 -11.62
C ASN A 717 -7.86 -19.08 -10.68
N GLY A 718 -8.62 -20.08 -11.16
CA GLY A 718 -9.67 -20.73 -10.35
C GLY A 718 -11.09 -20.28 -10.65
N LEU A 719 -11.31 -19.16 -11.33
CA LEU A 719 -12.66 -18.75 -11.75
C LEU A 719 -13.20 -19.68 -12.84
N THR A 720 -14.40 -20.20 -12.62
CA THR A 720 -15.11 -21.05 -13.60
C THR A 720 -15.84 -20.22 -14.63
N SER A 721 -16.33 -19.05 -14.26
CA SER A 721 -16.95 -18.06 -15.16
C SER A 721 -16.79 -16.63 -14.65
N MET A 722 -16.93 -15.68 -15.55
CA MET A 722 -16.88 -14.24 -15.27
C MET A 722 -17.81 -13.47 -16.23
N VAL A 723 -18.15 -12.25 -15.89
CA VAL A 723 -18.86 -11.34 -16.80
C VAL A 723 -17.92 -10.99 -17.96
N ALA A 724 -18.40 -11.12 -19.20
CA ALA A 724 -17.62 -10.82 -20.39
C ALA A 724 -17.57 -9.29 -20.60
N ASP A 725 -16.36 -8.76 -20.73
CA ASP A 725 -16.14 -7.37 -21.13
C ASP A 725 -16.19 -7.25 -22.66
N THR A 726 -17.15 -6.50 -23.16
CA THR A 726 -17.36 -6.29 -24.61
C THR A 726 -16.28 -5.43 -25.26
N THR A 727 -15.42 -4.77 -24.48
CA THR A 727 -14.30 -3.96 -24.99
C THR A 727 -13.09 -4.81 -25.38
N MET A 728 -13.03 -6.06 -24.92
CA MET A 728 -11.92 -6.97 -25.22
C MET A 728 -11.93 -7.43 -26.68
N PRO A 729 -10.76 -7.53 -27.33
CA PRO A 729 -10.65 -7.99 -28.71
C PRO A 729 -11.23 -9.40 -28.90
N GLU A 730 -11.80 -9.66 -30.06
CA GLU A 730 -12.28 -10.98 -30.44
C GLU A 730 -11.13 -12.01 -30.35
N GLY A 731 -11.37 -13.11 -29.69
CA GLY A 731 -10.37 -14.16 -29.48
C GLY A 731 -9.67 -14.11 -28.12
N PHE A 732 -9.67 -12.97 -27.41
CA PHE A 732 -9.03 -12.85 -26.09
C PHE A 732 -9.54 -13.93 -25.11
N TYR A 733 -10.84 -14.04 -24.91
CA TYR A 733 -11.44 -15.04 -24.02
C TYR A 733 -11.14 -16.47 -24.46
N ARG A 734 -11.18 -16.74 -25.77
CA ARG A 734 -10.89 -18.06 -26.33
C ARG A 734 -9.45 -18.50 -26.00
N LEU A 735 -8.48 -17.59 -26.14
CA LEU A 735 -7.09 -17.84 -25.83
C LEU A 735 -6.86 -17.98 -24.33
N GLY A 736 -7.59 -17.26 -23.51
CA GLY A 736 -7.64 -17.44 -22.09
C GLY A 736 -8.26 -18.75 -21.62
N GLY A 737 -8.78 -19.57 -22.58
CA GLY A 737 -9.45 -20.82 -22.26
C GLY A 737 -10.91 -20.67 -21.86
N TYR A 738 -11.53 -19.54 -22.22
CA TYR A 738 -12.94 -19.24 -21.96
C TYR A 738 -13.73 -19.16 -23.27
N ARG A 739 -15.02 -19.51 -23.21
CA ARG A 739 -15.99 -19.28 -24.28
C ARG A 739 -17.02 -18.25 -23.78
N VAL A 740 -17.26 -17.22 -24.54
CA VAL A 740 -18.32 -16.24 -24.27
C VAL A 740 -19.66 -16.92 -24.57
N SER A 741 -20.51 -17.00 -23.57
CA SER A 741 -21.85 -17.61 -23.64
C SER A 741 -22.84 -16.69 -22.93
N GLY A 742 -23.67 -16.00 -23.72
CA GLY A 742 -24.52 -14.91 -23.22
C GLY A 742 -23.66 -13.75 -22.69
N LYS A 743 -23.98 -13.27 -21.51
CA LYS A 743 -23.26 -12.17 -20.84
C LYS A 743 -21.96 -12.61 -20.12
N ARG A 744 -21.69 -13.91 -20.09
CA ARG A 744 -20.57 -14.46 -19.33
C ARG A 744 -19.55 -15.19 -20.20
N ALA A 745 -18.28 -15.10 -19.83
CA ALA A 745 -17.22 -15.95 -20.35
C ALA A 745 -17.05 -17.14 -19.39
N VAL A 746 -17.24 -18.35 -19.88
CA VAL A 746 -17.18 -19.60 -19.10
C VAL A 746 -15.98 -20.42 -19.57
N ARG A 747 -15.25 -21.01 -18.64
CA ARG A 747 -14.05 -21.81 -18.94
C ARG A 747 -14.43 -23.05 -19.76
N VAL A 748 -13.69 -23.29 -20.84
CA VAL A 748 -14.00 -24.32 -21.85
C VAL A 748 -14.15 -25.71 -21.23
N ASP A 749 -13.26 -26.11 -20.32
CA ASP A 749 -13.34 -27.41 -19.65
C ASP A 749 -14.55 -27.56 -18.73
N MET A 750 -15.05 -26.45 -18.16
CA MET A 750 -16.28 -26.43 -17.35
C MET A 750 -17.51 -26.54 -18.25
N LEU A 751 -17.53 -25.86 -19.40
CA LEU A 751 -18.61 -26.02 -20.38
C LEU A 751 -18.69 -27.44 -20.92
N GLU A 752 -17.57 -28.08 -21.19
CA GLU A 752 -17.56 -29.47 -21.65
C GLU A 752 -18.05 -30.44 -20.55
N ARG A 753 -17.70 -30.19 -19.28
CA ARG A 753 -18.26 -30.95 -18.13
C ARG A 753 -19.76 -30.73 -17.99
N LEU A 754 -20.24 -29.49 -18.18
CA LEU A 754 -21.67 -29.20 -18.18
C LEU A 754 -22.37 -29.96 -19.32
N ALA A 755 -21.78 -29.97 -20.53
CA ALA A 755 -22.32 -30.69 -21.67
C ALA A 755 -22.38 -32.22 -21.45
N ASP A 756 -21.38 -32.80 -20.79
CA ASP A 756 -21.38 -34.20 -20.39
C ASP A 756 -22.50 -34.48 -19.37
N MET A 757 -22.67 -33.65 -18.34
CA MET A 757 -23.75 -33.76 -17.38
C MET A 757 -25.15 -33.68 -18.02
N ILE A 758 -25.30 -32.77 -18.97
CA ILE A 758 -26.56 -32.58 -19.70
C ILE A 758 -26.83 -33.84 -20.58
N ARG A 759 -25.80 -34.34 -21.26
CA ARG A 759 -25.89 -35.55 -22.12
C ARG A 759 -26.41 -36.75 -21.37
N ASP A 760 -25.87 -36.99 -20.16
CA ASP A 760 -26.26 -38.10 -19.30
C ASP A 760 -27.72 -38.04 -18.85
N ARG A 761 -28.34 -36.83 -18.84
CA ARG A 761 -29.71 -36.59 -18.40
C ARG A 761 -30.71 -36.48 -19.53
N LEU A 762 -30.25 -36.01 -20.71
CA LEU A 762 -31.13 -35.59 -21.85
C LEU A 762 -31.96 -36.76 -22.39
N PHE A 763 -31.38 -37.95 -22.56
CA PHE A 763 -32.04 -39.17 -23.10
C PHE A 763 -31.79 -40.37 -22.22
N TRP A 764 -31.78 -40.17 -20.91
CA TRP A 764 -31.49 -41.25 -19.97
C TRP A 764 -32.51 -42.39 -20.13
N LYS A 765 -32.00 -43.62 -20.21
CA LYS A 765 -32.74 -44.85 -20.14
C LYS A 765 -32.03 -45.80 -19.19
N PRO A 766 -32.76 -46.51 -18.28
CA PRO A 766 -32.13 -47.42 -17.37
C PRO A 766 -31.48 -48.56 -18.17
N ARG A 767 -30.21 -48.83 -17.84
CA ARG A 767 -29.46 -50.00 -18.40
C ARG A 767 -29.77 -51.30 -17.64
N ILE A 768 -30.16 -51.17 -16.39
CA ILE A 768 -30.58 -52.22 -15.46
C ILE A 768 -31.90 -51.79 -14.84
N PRO A 769 -32.90 -52.73 -14.63
CA PRO A 769 -34.21 -52.34 -14.10
C PRO A 769 -34.26 -51.58 -12.78
N GLU A 770 -33.19 -51.67 -11.97
CA GLU A 770 -33.07 -51.01 -10.65
C GLU A 770 -32.27 -49.71 -10.68
N GLU A 771 -31.80 -49.25 -11.86
CA GLU A 771 -30.97 -48.04 -11.96
C GLU A 771 -31.81 -46.80 -11.69
N GLN A 772 -31.45 -46.04 -10.65
CA GLN A 772 -32.14 -44.81 -10.28
C GLN A 772 -31.89 -43.71 -11.32
N ARG A 773 -32.94 -43.00 -11.68
CA ARG A 773 -32.88 -41.89 -12.62
C ARG A 773 -32.04 -40.75 -12.03
N PRO A 774 -31.03 -40.21 -12.76
CA PRO A 774 -30.26 -39.06 -12.29
C PRO A 774 -31.14 -37.85 -12.03
N ALA A 775 -30.85 -37.08 -10.95
CA ALA A 775 -31.55 -35.83 -10.65
C ALA A 775 -31.51 -34.90 -11.85
N GLY A 776 -32.64 -34.29 -12.20
CA GLY A 776 -32.76 -33.38 -13.36
C GLY A 776 -33.05 -34.07 -14.70
N SER A 777 -33.12 -35.41 -14.78
CA SER A 777 -33.58 -36.14 -15.97
C SER A 777 -35.10 -36.23 -16.01
N ILE A 778 -35.72 -35.91 -17.16
CA ILE A 778 -37.19 -35.84 -17.29
C ILE A 778 -37.68 -37.03 -18.11
N GLU A 779 -38.85 -37.57 -17.71
CA GLU A 779 -39.54 -38.66 -18.46
C GLU A 779 -40.06 -38.14 -19.81
N GLY A 780 -39.67 -38.84 -20.89
CA GLY A 780 -39.94 -38.39 -22.25
C GLY A 780 -38.80 -37.57 -22.87
N GLY A 781 -37.68 -37.35 -22.14
CA GLY A 781 -36.51 -36.62 -22.59
C GLY A 781 -36.50 -35.17 -22.11
N GLY A 782 -35.38 -34.51 -22.34
CA GLY A 782 -35.11 -33.17 -21.78
C GLY A 782 -34.48 -33.21 -20.40
N PHE A 783 -34.06 -32.07 -19.87
CA PHE A 783 -33.49 -31.98 -18.54
C PHE A 783 -33.98 -30.74 -17.80
N SER A 784 -34.02 -30.79 -16.48
CA SER A 784 -34.17 -29.62 -15.62
C SER A 784 -32.83 -29.26 -15.01
N VAL A 785 -32.63 -27.98 -14.71
CA VAL A 785 -31.41 -27.48 -14.11
C VAL A 785 -31.31 -27.98 -12.66
N VAL A 786 -30.17 -28.56 -12.31
CA VAL A 786 -29.85 -28.99 -10.96
C VAL A 786 -28.74 -28.12 -10.36
N PRO A 787 -28.65 -27.97 -9.02
CA PRO A 787 -27.65 -27.16 -8.36
C PRO A 787 -26.22 -27.45 -8.79
N ASP A 788 -25.89 -28.71 -9.04
CA ASP A 788 -24.56 -29.15 -9.47
C ASP A 788 -24.15 -28.54 -10.82
N MET A 789 -25.10 -28.32 -11.75
CA MET A 789 -24.82 -27.70 -13.05
C MET A 789 -24.48 -26.23 -12.87
N MET A 790 -25.16 -25.53 -11.98
CA MET A 790 -24.88 -24.13 -11.64
C MET A 790 -23.55 -23.97 -10.91
N SER A 791 -23.25 -24.90 -9.99
CA SER A 791 -22.00 -24.93 -9.23
C SER A 791 -20.77 -25.09 -10.12
N ILE A 792 -20.81 -26.00 -11.12
CA ILE A 792 -19.68 -26.21 -12.05
C ILE A 792 -19.37 -24.94 -12.85
N VAL A 793 -20.40 -24.21 -13.27
CA VAL A 793 -20.23 -22.99 -14.07
C VAL A 793 -19.99 -21.76 -13.19
N GLY A 794 -20.36 -21.83 -11.92
CA GLY A 794 -20.17 -20.75 -10.95
C GLY A 794 -21.11 -19.57 -11.19
N CYS A 795 -22.34 -19.83 -11.67
CA CYS A 795 -23.39 -18.82 -11.83
C CYS A 795 -24.78 -19.46 -11.66
N SER A 796 -25.79 -18.65 -11.38
CA SER A 796 -27.17 -19.07 -11.13
C SER A 796 -28.17 -18.14 -11.83
N GLY A 797 -29.45 -18.46 -11.77
CA GLY A 797 -30.54 -17.63 -12.25
C GLY A 797 -30.51 -17.33 -13.75
N GLU A 798 -30.72 -16.09 -14.11
CA GLU A 798 -30.82 -15.63 -15.53
C GLU A 798 -29.51 -15.84 -16.29
N ASP A 799 -28.35 -15.61 -15.65
CA ASP A 799 -27.04 -15.80 -16.27
C ASP A 799 -26.83 -17.25 -16.72
N PHE A 800 -27.29 -18.22 -15.93
CA PHE A 800 -27.19 -19.63 -16.29
C PHE A 800 -28.13 -20.01 -17.43
N GLN A 801 -29.34 -19.42 -17.47
CA GLN A 801 -30.29 -19.61 -18.59
C GLN A 801 -29.73 -18.98 -19.87
N ASP A 802 -29.12 -17.80 -19.82
CA ASP A 802 -28.45 -17.16 -20.94
C ASP A 802 -27.32 -18.07 -21.51
N ILE A 803 -26.56 -18.72 -20.64
CA ILE A 803 -25.52 -19.68 -21.05
C ILE A 803 -26.17 -20.87 -21.79
N LEU A 804 -27.18 -21.51 -21.23
CA LEU A 804 -27.87 -22.63 -21.88
C LEU A 804 -28.47 -22.24 -23.25
N THR A 805 -29.07 -21.06 -23.35
CA THR A 805 -29.62 -20.51 -24.58
C THR A 805 -28.53 -20.30 -25.63
N SER A 806 -27.35 -19.75 -25.21
CA SER A 806 -26.20 -19.53 -26.10
C SER A 806 -25.56 -20.86 -26.58
N LEU A 807 -25.69 -21.94 -25.81
CA LEU A 807 -25.26 -23.28 -26.18
C LEU A 807 -26.25 -24.04 -27.07
N GLY A 808 -27.37 -23.40 -27.46
CA GLY A 808 -28.35 -23.96 -28.35
C GLY A 808 -29.41 -24.81 -27.64
N TYR A 809 -29.70 -24.55 -26.37
CA TYR A 809 -30.83 -25.15 -25.67
C TYR A 809 -31.99 -24.17 -25.59
N ARG A 810 -33.21 -24.71 -25.57
CA ARG A 810 -34.47 -23.95 -25.43
C ARG A 810 -35.25 -24.45 -24.23
N SER A 811 -35.85 -23.55 -23.47
CA SER A 811 -36.66 -23.89 -22.30
C SER A 811 -38.16 -23.89 -22.60
N GLN A 812 -38.87 -24.75 -21.89
CA GLN A 812 -40.33 -24.76 -21.84
C GLN A 812 -40.79 -25.08 -20.42
N ILE A 813 -41.78 -24.30 -19.93
CA ILE A 813 -42.41 -24.60 -18.63
C ILE A 813 -43.46 -25.70 -18.88
N LYS A 814 -43.40 -26.75 -18.08
CA LYS A 814 -44.34 -27.88 -18.12
C LYS A 814 -44.77 -28.23 -16.69
N GLN A 815 -46.03 -28.47 -16.50
CA GLN A 815 -46.56 -28.96 -15.24
C GLN A 815 -46.25 -30.47 -15.09
N VAL A 816 -45.58 -30.83 -14.02
CA VAL A 816 -45.16 -32.19 -13.69
C VAL A 816 -45.68 -32.58 -12.30
N PRO A 817 -46.21 -33.80 -12.10
CA PRO A 817 -46.65 -34.21 -10.76
C PRO A 817 -45.47 -34.26 -9.78
N LYS A 818 -45.72 -33.86 -8.54
CA LYS A 818 -44.71 -33.73 -7.45
C LYS A 818 -43.94 -35.03 -7.05
N SER A 819 -44.31 -36.16 -7.65
CA SER A 819 -43.65 -37.48 -7.42
C SER A 819 -42.25 -37.57 -8.09
N VAL A 820 -41.87 -36.62 -8.95
CA VAL A 820 -40.51 -36.53 -9.50
C VAL A 820 -39.70 -35.61 -8.57
N GLN A 821 -38.80 -36.13 -7.77
CA GLN A 821 -37.97 -35.40 -6.83
C GLN A 821 -37.30 -34.20 -7.49
N VAL A 822 -37.89 -33.06 -7.32
CA VAL A 822 -37.24 -31.76 -7.61
C VAL A 822 -36.56 -31.34 -6.30
N ALA A 823 -35.23 -31.36 -6.26
CA ALA A 823 -34.47 -30.76 -5.17
C ALA A 823 -34.78 -29.27 -5.10
N GLN A 824 -35.45 -28.83 -4.04
CA GLN A 824 -35.71 -27.41 -3.79
C GLN A 824 -34.38 -26.70 -3.46
N PRO A 825 -34.21 -25.43 -3.87
CA PRO A 825 -33.04 -24.66 -3.50
C PRO A 825 -33.11 -24.32 -2.01
N VAL A 826 -32.14 -24.78 -1.24
CA VAL A 826 -31.88 -24.35 0.13
C VAL A 826 -31.07 -23.06 0.06
N ALA A 827 -31.63 -22.01 0.69
CA ALA A 827 -30.98 -20.74 0.89
C ALA A 827 -29.89 -20.85 1.97
N GLU A 828 -28.79 -20.12 1.71
CA GLU A 828 -27.72 -19.64 2.59
C GLU A 828 -26.76 -20.61 3.30
N PRO A 829 -25.45 -20.29 3.29
CA PRO A 829 -24.41 -21.10 3.92
C PRO A 829 -24.19 -20.66 5.36
N VAL A 830 -24.31 -21.60 6.29
CA VAL A 830 -23.71 -21.48 7.62
C VAL A 830 -22.51 -22.41 7.70
N ALA A 831 -21.45 -21.84 8.24
CA ALA A 831 -20.13 -22.41 8.33
C ALA A 831 -20.01 -23.71 9.14
N VAL A 832 -19.08 -24.48 8.71
CA VAL A 832 -18.29 -25.56 9.30
C VAL A 832 -18.19 -25.53 10.84
N ALA A 833 -18.45 -26.66 11.47
CA ALA A 833 -17.63 -27.19 12.55
C ALA A 833 -17.79 -28.72 12.66
N THR A 834 -16.68 -29.36 12.72
CA THR A 834 -16.34 -30.74 12.84
C THR A 834 -16.61 -31.34 14.23
N GLU A 835 -16.77 -32.68 14.21
CA GLU A 835 -16.40 -33.67 15.24
C GLU A 835 -17.36 -33.90 16.43
N ALA A 836 -17.89 -35.05 16.41
CA ALA A 836 -17.58 -36.34 17.04
C ALA A 836 -18.44 -36.71 18.24
N VAL A 837 -18.74 -38.02 18.28
CA VAL A 837 -18.93 -38.96 19.38
C VAL A 837 -20.36 -39.30 19.84
N GLU A 838 -20.76 -40.52 19.41
CA GLU A 838 -21.44 -41.63 20.13
C GLU A 838 -22.29 -41.32 21.37
N SER A 839 -23.51 -41.82 21.37
CA SER A 839 -23.94 -43.05 22.00
C SER A 839 -25.46 -43.05 22.23
N ALA A 840 -26.05 -44.16 21.78
CA ALA A 840 -27.14 -44.98 22.29
C ALA A 840 -28.19 -44.36 23.26
N ILE A 841 -29.45 -44.60 22.97
CA ILE A 841 -30.29 -45.57 23.68
C ILE A 841 -31.68 -45.60 23.01
N GLU A 842 -32.19 -46.84 22.89
CA GLU A 842 -33.52 -47.26 22.46
C GLU A 842 -34.64 -46.69 23.36
N GLU A 843 -35.80 -46.42 22.76
CA GLU A 843 -37.04 -46.84 23.35
C GLU A 843 -38.16 -46.90 22.31
N THR A 844 -38.70 -48.09 22.22
CA THR A 844 -39.89 -48.58 21.52
C THR A 844 -41.18 -47.98 22.09
N VAL A 845 -42.08 -47.47 21.21
CA VAL A 845 -43.51 -47.39 21.53
C VAL A 845 -44.34 -47.74 20.28
N VAL A 846 -45.24 -48.67 20.55
CA VAL A 846 -46.23 -49.39 19.82
C VAL A 846 -47.12 -48.56 18.87
N ALA A 847 -47.45 -49.20 17.73
CA ALA A 847 -48.36 -48.73 16.71
C ALA A 847 -49.84 -48.98 17.12
N GLU A 848 -50.72 -48.10 16.79
CA GLU A 848 -52.14 -48.32 16.54
C GLU A 848 -52.55 -47.76 15.15
N PRO A 849 -53.52 -48.38 14.50
CA PRO A 849 -53.76 -48.24 13.05
C PRO A 849 -54.68 -47.06 12.74
N VAL A 850 -54.25 -46.23 11.82
CA VAL A 850 -55.06 -45.14 11.28
C VAL A 850 -55.54 -45.47 9.89
N VAL A 851 -56.83 -45.36 9.78
CA VAL A 851 -57.78 -45.46 8.67
C VAL A 851 -57.19 -44.90 7.36
N VAL A 852 -57.39 -45.69 6.29
CA VAL A 852 -57.10 -45.27 4.88
C VAL A 852 -58.00 -44.09 4.50
N ALA A 853 -57.46 -42.93 4.34
CA ALA A 853 -58.07 -41.80 3.65
C ALA A 853 -57.55 -41.73 2.20
N GLU A 854 -58.45 -41.56 1.28
CA GLU A 854 -58.19 -41.36 -0.15
C GLU A 854 -57.04 -40.41 -0.41
N ALA A 855 -56.12 -40.80 -1.35
CA ALA A 855 -54.97 -39.97 -1.76
C ALA A 855 -55.45 -38.67 -2.42
N PRO A 856 -54.98 -37.51 -1.94
CA PRO A 856 -55.23 -36.25 -2.67
C PRO A 856 -54.54 -36.27 -4.04
N ALA A 857 -55.24 -35.66 -5.02
CA ALA A 857 -54.75 -35.51 -6.39
C ALA A 857 -53.32 -34.93 -6.38
N PRO A 858 -52.38 -35.41 -7.25
CA PRO A 858 -50.99 -34.98 -7.22
C PRO A 858 -50.92 -33.48 -7.49
N GLU A 859 -50.33 -32.73 -6.56
CA GLU A 859 -49.95 -31.32 -6.75
C GLU A 859 -49.09 -31.20 -7.99
N MET A 860 -49.50 -30.41 -8.98
CA MET A 860 -48.73 -30.12 -10.19
C MET A 860 -47.80 -28.95 -9.92
N VAL A 861 -46.52 -29.14 -10.21
CA VAL A 861 -45.47 -28.09 -10.06
C VAL A 861 -44.97 -27.66 -11.44
N ASP A 862 -44.82 -26.38 -11.65
CA ASP A 862 -44.23 -25.82 -12.87
C ASP A 862 -42.71 -26.06 -12.90
N VAL A 863 -42.22 -26.89 -13.82
CA VAL A 863 -40.82 -27.21 -14.01
C VAL A 863 -40.36 -26.72 -15.38
N THR A 864 -39.24 -25.95 -15.36
CA THR A 864 -38.59 -25.52 -16.61
C THR A 864 -37.76 -26.67 -17.18
N ILE A 865 -38.16 -27.18 -18.33
CA ILE A 865 -37.50 -28.26 -19.04
C ILE A 865 -36.70 -27.70 -20.21
N TRP A 866 -35.48 -28.13 -20.38
CA TRP A 866 -34.55 -27.68 -21.43
C TRP A 866 -34.35 -28.80 -22.46
N TRP A 867 -34.27 -28.39 -23.76
CA TRP A 867 -34.08 -29.27 -24.91
C TRP A 867 -33.06 -28.67 -25.88
N PRO A 868 -32.27 -29.47 -26.61
CA PRO A 868 -31.48 -28.98 -27.74
C PRO A 868 -32.40 -28.38 -28.81
N GLU A 869 -31.98 -27.32 -29.47
CA GLU A 869 -32.72 -26.68 -30.56
C GLU A 869 -32.94 -27.68 -31.70
N GLY A 870 -34.18 -27.81 -32.16
CA GLY A 870 -34.57 -28.78 -33.17
C GLY A 870 -34.98 -30.16 -32.63
N MET A 871 -34.93 -30.40 -31.33
CA MET A 871 -35.38 -31.63 -30.65
C MET A 871 -36.52 -31.32 -29.66
N GLY A 872 -37.30 -32.33 -29.33
CA GLY A 872 -38.39 -32.23 -28.36
C GLY A 872 -39.61 -31.45 -28.87
N PRO A 873 -40.28 -30.67 -27.97
CA PRO A 873 -41.51 -29.97 -28.33
C PRO A 873 -41.27 -28.82 -29.35
N PHE A 874 -40.02 -28.41 -29.56
CA PHE A 874 -39.64 -27.43 -30.57
C PHE A 874 -39.49 -28.03 -31.99
N LYS A 875 -40.44 -28.93 -32.41
CA LYS A 875 -40.43 -29.48 -33.76
C LYS A 875 -40.46 -28.37 -34.80
N LEU A 876 -39.68 -28.61 -35.86
CA LEU A 876 -39.48 -27.76 -37.03
C LEU A 876 -40.76 -27.03 -37.47
N ARG A 877 -40.66 -25.77 -37.79
CA ARG A 877 -41.69 -25.02 -38.52
C ARG A 877 -42.13 -25.83 -39.74
N PRO A 878 -43.42 -25.97 -40.00
CA PRO A 878 -43.88 -26.70 -41.18
C PRO A 878 -43.28 -26.04 -42.43
N LYS A 879 -42.74 -26.89 -43.30
CA LYS A 879 -42.33 -26.50 -44.65
C LYS A 879 -43.49 -25.70 -45.30
N ARG A 880 -43.21 -24.51 -45.76
CA ARG A 880 -44.11 -23.76 -46.65
C ARG A 880 -44.45 -24.64 -47.85
N GLU A 881 -45.75 -24.93 -48.07
CA GLU A 881 -46.28 -25.61 -49.21
C GLU A 881 -45.85 -24.88 -50.49
N ASP A 882 -45.29 -25.65 -51.40
CA ASP A 882 -45.01 -25.25 -52.80
C ASP A 882 -46.27 -24.85 -53.49
N LYS A 883 -46.38 -23.61 -53.90
CA LYS A 883 -47.35 -23.20 -54.97
C LYS A 883 -46.74 -23.53 -56.31
N PRO A 884 -47.62 -23.98 -57.32
CA PRO A 884 -47.15 -24.67 -58.51
C PRO A 884 -46.45 -23.73 -59.49
N ARG A 885 -45.46 -24.31 -60.14
CA ARG A 885 -44.78 -23.76 -61.33
C ARG A 885 -45.67 -23.46 -62.48
N PHE A 886 -45.62 -22.27 -62.99
CA PHE A 886 -45.97 -22.01 -64.40
C PHE A 886 -44.70 -21.97 -65.26
N ASN A 887 -44.76 -22.84 -66.31
CA ASN A 887 -43.77 -22.94 -67.39
C ASN A 887 -43.78 -21.71 -68.31
N ALA A 888 -42.60 -21.22 -68.63
CA ALA A 888 -42.32 -20.65 -69.93
C ALA A 888 -40.81 -20.76 -70.20
N LYS A 889 -40.54 -21.40 -71.32
CA LYS A 889 -39.25 -21.67 -72.00
C LYS A 889 -38.82 -20.46 -72.87
N PRO A 890 -37.71 -20.58 -73.63
CA PRO A 890 -36.46 -19.92 -73.43
C PRO A 890 -36.06 -19.02 -74.56
N HIS A 891 -34.98 -18.26 -74.47
CA HIS A 891 -34.12 -17.79 -75.57
C HIS A 891 -33.20 -16.71 -74.97
N GLY A 892 -31.91 -16.74 -75.15
CA GLY A 892 -31.03 -16.79 -76.21
C GLY A 892 -29.70 -16.16 -75.64
N LYS A 893 -28.58 -16.81 -75.74
CA LYS A 893 -27.27 -16.17 -75.73
C LYS A 893 -27.07 -15.28 -76.91
N PRO A 894 -26.26 -14.24 -76.96
CA PRO A 894 -24.83 -14.42 -77.31
C PRO A 894 -23.83 -13.52 -76.62
N GLN A 895 -22.74 -14.07 -76.29
CA GLN A 895 -21.33 -13.85 -76.72
C GLN A 895 -20.86 -12.43 -77.13
N HIS A 896 -19.59 -12.21 -76.64
CA HIS A 896 -18.50 -11.33 -77.03
C HIS A 896 -18.62 -9.84 -76.72
N GLN A 897 -17.60 -9.18 -76.16
CA GLN A 897 -16.23 -9.06 -76.64
C GLN A 897 -15.37 -8.27 -75.68
N LYS A 898 -14.13 -8.64 -75.56
CA LYS A 898 -13.02 -7.87 -75.02
C LYS A 898 -12.87 -6.53 -75.72
N LYS A 899 -12.55 -5.46 -74.93
CA LYS A 899 -11.62 -4.44 -75.43
C LYS A 899 -10.93 -3.78 -74.28
N ARG A 900 -9.62 -3.92 -74.25
CA ARG A 900 -8.60 -3.04 -73.62
C ARG A 900 -8.78 -1.64 -74.22
N PHE A 901 -8.59 -0.62 -73.39
CA PHE A 901 -7.77 0.54 -73.78
C PHE A 901 -7.29 1.31 -72.56
N ASP A 902 -6.08 1.79 -72.62
CA ASP A 902 -5.21 2.53 -71.80
C ASP A 902 -5.63 3.96 -71.46
N LYS A 903 -5.06 4.41 -70.37
CA LYS A 903 -4.47 5.73 -70.09
C LYS A 903 -5.32 6.94 -69.66
N LYS A 904 -4.87 7.46 -68.66
CA LYS A 904 -4.50 8.84 -68.25
C LYS A 904 -5.37 9.54 -67.18
N ASP A 905 -4.71 9.78 -66.10
CA ASP A 905 -4.64 10.99 -65.25
C ASP A 905 -5.83 11.98 -65.30
N LYS A 906 -6.44 12.13 -64.11
CA LYS A 906 -6.74 13.44 -63.49
C LYS A 906 -7.33 13.26 -62.07
N LYS A 907 -6.62 13.82 -61.04
CA LYS A 907 -7.12 14.11 -59.73
C LYS A 907 -8.35 15.04 -59.82
N PRO A 908 -9.38 14.87 -58.99
CA PRO A 908 -10.24 15.99 -58.59
C PRO A 908 -9.93 16.45 -57.17
N GLU A 909 -9.99 17.76 -57.04
CA GLU A 909 -9.80 18.60 -55.87
C GLU A 909 -10.74 18.22 -54.71
N ARG A 910 -10.14 18.36 -53.51
CA ARG A 910 -10.78 18.17 -52.22
C ARG A 910 -11.56 19.44 -51.85
N GLN A 911 -12.89 19.39 -51.91
CA GLN A 911 -13.75 20.44 -51.37
C GLN A 911 -13.73 20.41 -49.83
N GLU A 912 -13.37 21.55 -49.24
CA GLU A 912 -13.40 21.81 -47.78
C GLU A 912 -14.85 21.83 -47.29
N ARG A 913 -15.08 21.12 -46.17
CA ARG A 913 -16.33 21.24 -45.39
C ARG A 913 -16.26 22.47 -44.49
N PRO A 914 -17.35 23.22 -44.27
CA PRO A 914 -17.35 24.43 -43.48
C PRO A 914 -17.20 24.10 -41.97
N LYS A 915 -16.37 24.89 -41.27
CA LYS A 915 -16.13 24.83 -39.84
C LYS A 915 -17.41 25.19 -39.06
N ARG A 916 -17.70 24.37 -38.06
CA ARG A 916 -18.76 24.69 -37.07
C ARG A 916 -18.30 25.89 -36.20
N PRO A 917 -19.22 26.78 -35.79
CA PRO A 917 -18.88 27.92 -34.93
C PRO A 917 -18.53 27.44 -33.52
N GLU A 918 -17.44 28.00 -32.94
CA GLU A 918 -17.00 27.77 -31.57
C GLU A 918 -18.02 28.40 -30.61
N LYS A 919 -18.33 27.67 -29.53
CA LYS A 919 -19.15 28.17 -28.43
C LYS A 919 -18.36 29.22 -27.61
N PRO A 920 -18.97 30.30 -27.13
CA PRO A 920 -18.30 31.30 -26.30
C PRO A 920 -17.87 30.68 -24.96
N LEU A 921 -16.66 31.06 -24.53
CA LEU A 921 -16.05 30.63 -23.27
C LEU A 921 -16.79 31.23 -22.07
N ASP A 922 -17.06 30.39 -21.07
CA ASP A 922 -17.67 30.77 -19.81
C ASP A 922 -16.73 31.70 -19.02
N PRO A 923 -17.17 32.91 -18.61
CA PRO A 923 -16.32 33.87 -17.88
C PRO A 923 -15.83 33.36 -16.51
N ASN A 924 -16.45 32.34 -15.93
CA ASN A 924 -16.10 31.77 -14.61
C ASN A 924 -15.20 30.54 -14.69
N SER A 925 -14.65 30.20 -15.86
CA SER A 925 -13.73 29.07 -16.00
C SER A 925 -12.35 29.43 -15.42
N PRO A 926 -11.67 28.52 -14.68
CA PRO A 926 -10.31 28.74 -14.16
C PRO A 926 -9.27 29.00 -15.25
N PHE A 927 -9.59 28.75 -16.52
CA PHE A 927 -8.72 28.97 -17.69
C PHE A 927 -8.94 30.30 -18.41
N ALA A 928 -9.87 31.14 -17.96
CA ALA A 928 -10.13 32.44 -18.57
C ALA A 928 -8.90 33.39 -18.45
N ALA A 929 -8.16 33.31 -17.34
CA ALA A 929 -6.94 34.10 -17.10
C ALA A 929 -5.78 33.73 -18.07
N LEU A 930 -5.69 32.47 -18.47
CA LEU A 930 -4.66 31.98 -19.42
C LEU A 930 -4.97 32.43 -20.85
N ALA A 931 -6.24 32.54 -21.22
CA ALA A 931 -6.66 33.04 -22.53
C ALA A 931 -6.37 34.54 -22.68
N ALA A 932 -6.56 35.34 -21.59
CA ALA A 932 -6.23 36.78 -21.57
C ALA A 932 -4.71 37.02 -21.70
N LEU A 933 -3.90 36.19 -21.05
CA LEU A 933 -2.43 36.27 -21.13
C LEU A 933 -1.91 35.93 -22.55
N LYS A 934 -2.53 35.01 -23.24
CA LYS A 934 -2.19 34.62 -24.63
C LYS A 934 -2.55 35.72 -25.63
N ALA A 935 -3.61 36.46 -25.36
CA ALA A 935 -4.01 37.61 -26.19
C ALA A 935 -3.08 38.82 -26.02
N SER A 936 -2.48 39.03 -24.83
CA SER A 936 -1.55 40.13 -24.56
C SER A 936 -0.13 39.86 -25.09
N MET A 937 0.26 38.60 -25.35
CA MET A 937 1.59 38.26 -25.89
C MET A 937 1.64 38.16 -27.42
N GLY A 938 0.50 38.30 -28.13
CA GLY A 938 0.40 38.20 -29.60
C GLY A 938 0.45 39.52 -30.37
N GLY A 939 0.57 40.69 -29.69
CA GLY A 939 0.55 42.00 -30.30
C GLY A 939 1.92 42.68 -30.31
N GLY A 940 2.82 42.28 -31.19
CA GLY A 940 4.12 42.95 -31.35
C GLY A 940 4.95 42.40 -32.49
N LYS A 941 4.53 42.75 -33.71
CA LYS A 941 5.43 42.84 -34.89
C LYS A 941 4.70 43.60 -36.01
N SER A 942 5.03 44.85 -36.13
CA SER A 942 5.13 45.55 -37.41
C SER A 942 6.50 46.21 -37.47
#